data_3fd2a24c9c20ce58a9c6069a8b6c3c7c
#
_entry.id   3fd2a24c9c20ce58a9c6069a8b6c3c7c
#
_cell.length_a   1.000
_cell.length_b   1.000
_cell.length_c   1.000
_cell.angle_alpha   90.00
_cell.angle_beta   90.00
_cell.angle_gamma   90.00
#
_symmetry.space_group_name_H-M   'P 1'
#
loop_
_entity.id
_entity.type
_entity.pdbx_description
1 polymer ?
#
loop_
_entity_poly.entity_id
_entity_poly.type
_entity_poly.pdbx_seq_one_letter_code
_entity_poly.pdbx_strand_id
1 'polypeptide(L)'
;MSLLRLFPFRRLGPQLVAASLGFAWWVTGCARAPSGVFAERPEARPQYEPKKNVAADEALERAARIAQSSSPQKGIDAYLAVYKAHAETTAAQEALYRAAVLAFDSGDYANARKSFNQLLFENPLFDKAQDAKLKLGLSAMQLRDYRDAYQTLRPLAERASGAERTQILEAAERSAEGAQLYAEALRITLGQLQEAKTPEETKERLDKFEELIESKAEFVDIAKAAEDLSPSSPAWPLITFKLARIYYHLRDWTRLEETLQRFLKEAPQHPFAAQAQELLNRSRKRGEIRPKVVGAILPMSGRYKPIGDAVLRGISLALKGSDIEVVVKDSQGEPNLAAKAVEELAFDEGAIAILGPIWEDTRRGALVAEELGVPILTFSRTDGITDIGPHVFRNMLTNSAQAKALADYAMKTLGFKSFALMYPNIPYGVDLANKFWDEVTARGGAIRGAETYAFDQTTFTAEVKKLVGRYYLEDRLDYMEKSREIAVSKLDPFRKRKALEKVRSLLKPVIDFDAIFIPDAWERVGLVAPALAVEDIVTNACDPGDIERIRKTTGRHDLKTVTLLGSDQWGSRKGQSGAPELIERGGKFVSCSVYVDGFYSESARSTTAQFVEAYRDAYKDQIRPPGLLEATGYDSGRIFRKILQDARGFLDREGFRTRLAAIRDFPGATGMTSFNDHREAEKPLFLLGIDKKEIKELSPDEKLSGS
;
A
#
# COMPACT_ATOMS: atom_id res chain seq x y z
N MET A 1 22.15 2.88 -3.55
CA MET A 1 22.85 4.02 -2.92
C MET A 1 21.95 4.66 -1.90
N SER A 2 22.46 4.87 -0.69
CA SER A 2 21.90 5.59 0.49
C SER A 2 20.69 4.94 1.16
N LEU A 3 20.86 4.15 2.18
CA LEU A 3 21.04 4.36 3.63
C LEU A 3 19.98 5.28 4.28
N LEU A 4 18.99 4.68 4.93
CA LEU A 4 18.27 5.28 6.05
C LEU A 4 18.19 4.24 7.19
N ARG A 5 18.83 4.60 8.30
CA ARG A 5 18.97 3.78 9.51
C ARG A 5 17.69 3.83 10.34
N LEU A 6 17.23 2.66 10.72
CA LEU A 6 16.23 2.38 11.76
C LEU A 6 16.84 2.60 13.16
N PHE A 7 16.12 3.30 14.03
CA PHE A 7 16.34 3.30 15.48
C PHE A 7 15.30 2.40 16.17
N PRO A 8 15.66 1.57 17.12
CA PRO A 8 14.75 0.69 17.83
C PRO A 8 14.19 1.38 19.11
N PHE A 9 12.88 1.38 19.23
CA PHE A 9 12.19 1.72 20.48
C PHE A 9 12.24 0.54 21.45
N ARG A 10 12.90 0.72 22.59
CA ARG A 10 12.84 -0.17 23.76
C ARG A 10 11.57 0.10 24.57
N ARG A 11 10.80 -0.95 24.80
CA ARG A 11 9.70 -0.99 25.77
C ARG A 11 10.25 -0.94 27.19
N LEU A 12 9.65 -0.11 28.04
CA LEU A 12 9.69 -0.21 29.49
C LEU A 12 8.26 -0.40 29.99
N GLY A 13 8.03 -1.48 30.69
CA GLY A 13 6.77 -1.84 31.31
C GLY A 13 6.55 -1.16 32.68
N PRO A 14 5.34 -1.21 33.21
CA PRO A 14 4.94 -0.49 34.39
C PRO A 14 5.20 -1.27 35.69
N GLN A 15 5.77 -0.64 36.69
CA GLN A 15 5.62 -1.08 38.09
C GLN A 15 5.10 0.05 38.96
N LEU A 16 3.96 -0.24 39.57
CA LEU A 16 3.35 0.48 40.70
C LEU A 16 4.24 0.44 41.94
N VAL A 17 4.37 1.54 42.67
CA VAL A 17 4.29 1.58 44.11
C VAL A 17 3.83 2.98 44.56
N ALA A 18 2.78 2.98 45.36
CA ALA A 18 2.24 4.13 46.08
C ALA A 18 3.03 4.38 47.36
N ALA A 19 3.26 5.63 47.72
CA ALA A 19 3.37 6.08 49.12
C ALA A 19 3.15 7.59 49.23
N SER A 20 2.32 7.92 50.10
CA SER A 20 1.74 9.20 50.52
C SER A 20 2.64 10.06 51.42
N LEU A 21 2.20 11.34 51.58
CA LEU A 21 2.51 12.36 52.64
C LEU A 21 3.73 13.28 52.38
N GLY A 22 3.48 14.58 52.09
CA GLY A 22 3.20 15.54 53.14
C GLY A 22 4.17 16.72 53.04
N PHE A 23 3.66 17.94 53.14
CA PHE A 23 4.28 19.20 53.58
C PHE A 23 4.96 20.14 52.57
N ALA A 24 4.29 21.17 52.43
CA ALA A 24 4.40 22.63 52.36
C ALA A 24 5.80 23.32 52.30
N TRP A 25 5.80 24.39 51.47
CA TRP A 25 6.57 25.63 51.55
C TRP A 25 8.09 25.58 51.33
N TRP A 26 8.55 26.20 50.28
CA TRP A 26 9.28 27.48 50.28
C TRP A 26 9.59 27.96 48.86
N VAL A 27 9.14 29.11 48.59
CA VAL A 27 9.51 30.25 47.78
C VAL A 27 10.96 30.29 47.25
N THR A 28 11.05 30.76 46.01
CA THR A 28 12.21 31.35 45.31
C THR A 28 13.36 30.44 44.87
N GLY A 29 13.41 30.27 43.55
CA GLY A 29 14.57 29.82 42.85
C GLY A 29 14.39 30.06 41.35
N CYS A 30 14.81 31.20 40.86
CA CYS A 30 14.95 31.48 39.44
C CYS A 30 15.84 30.42 38.80
N ALA A 31 15.25 29.46 38.09
CA ALA A 31 16.00 28.67 37.14
C ALA A 31 16.35 29.55 35.94
N ARG A 32 17.62 29.94 35.86
CA ARG A 32 18.20 30.55 34.64
C ARG A 32 18.04 29.59 33.47
N ALA A 33 17.26 29.99 32.49
CA ALA A 33 17.33 29.44 31.13
C ALA A 33 18.77 29.68 30.60
N PRO A 34 19.30 28.72 29.79
CA PRO A 34 20.60 28.93 29.18
C PRO A 34 20.51 30.14 28.26
N SER A 35 21.45 31.06 28.39
CA SER A 35 21.67 32.24 27.58
C SER A 35 21.97 31.82 26.15
N GLY A 36 20.91 31.68 25.35
CA GLY A 36 21.02 31.68 23.89
C GLY A 36 20.94 33.10 23.42
N VAL A 37 21.97 33.50 22.73
CA VAL A 37 22.12 34.64 21.80
C VAL A 37 21.12 35.77 22.10
N PHE A 38 21.59 36.75 22.85
CA PHE A 38 20.97 38.05 22.89
C PHE A 38 20.95 38.57 21.43
N ALA A 39 19.76 38.54 20.82
CA ALA A 39 19.51 39.46 19.75
C ALA A 39 19.75 40.85 20.36
N GLU A 40 20.79 41.51 19.91
CA GLU A 40 21.06 42.92 20.23
C GLU A 40 19.74 43.66 20.03
N ARG A 41 19.24 44.32 21.08
CA ARG A 41 18.17 45.30 20.89
C ARG A 41 18.66 46.22 19.81
N PRO A 42 17.91 46.42 18.73
CA PRO A 42 18.30 47.40 17.75
C PRO A 42 18.49 48.72 18.52
N GLU A 43 19.71 49.25 18.51
CA GLU A 43 20.00 50.57 19.01
C GLU A 43 18.92 51.53 18.50
N ALA A 44 18.40 52.40 19.36
CA ALA A 44 17.39 53.38 18.97
C ALA A 44 17.93 54.11 17.73
N ARG A 45 17.33 53.77 16.59
CA ARG A 45 17.76 54.37 15.31
C ARG A 45 17.62 55.86 15.42
N PRO A 46 18.63 56.65 15.07
CA PRO A 46 18.47 58.10 15.03
C PRO A 46 17.26 58.42 14.15
N GLN A 47 16.31 59.19 14.68
CA GLN A 47 15.21 59.69 13.87
C GLN A 47 15.78 60.54 12.76
N TYR A 48 15.86 59.94 11.56
CA TYR A 48 16.38 60.62 10.40
C TYR A 48 15.29 61.49 9.82
N GLU A 49 15.39 62.81 9.98
CA GLU A 49 14.56 63.78 9.29
C GLU A 49 15.22 64.15 7.95
N PRO A 50 14.65 63.69 6.83
CA PRO A 50 15.22 64.02 5.52
C PRO A 50 15.16 65.53 5.24
N LYS A 51 16.28 66.09 4.81
CA LYS A 51 16.41 67.51 4.55
C LYS A 51 15.92 67.88 3.15
N LYS A 52 15.24 69.01 3.01
CA LYS A 52 14.93 69.57 1.69
C LYS A 52 16.20 70.08 1.03
N ASN A 53 16.38 69.78 -0.27
CA ASN A 53 17.53 70.21 -1.07
C ASN A 53 17.09 70.53 -2.51
N VAL A 54 17.19 71.76 -2.92
CA VAL A 54 16.76 72.26 -4.24
C VAL A 54 17.44 71.51 -5.39
N ALA A 55 18.73 71.23 -5.28
CA ALA A 55 19.48 70.55 -6.33
C ALA A 55 18.99 69.05 -6.44
N ALA A 56 18.60 68.46 -5.33
CA ALA A 56 18.01 67.10 -5.33
C ALA A 56 16.60 67.09 -5.93
N ASP A 57 15.79 68.12 -5.65
CA ASP A 57 14.44 68.27 -6.22
C ASP A 57 14.51 68.46 -7.74
N GLU A 58 15.45 69.29 -8.25
CA GLU A 58 15.70 69.42 -9.71
C GLU A 58 16.22 68.13 -10.36
N ALA A 59 17.06 67.39 -9.64
CA ALA A 59 17.48 66.04 -10.12
C ALA A 59 16.33 65.04 -10.19
N LEU A 60 15.44 65.05 -9.22
CA LEU A 60 14.21 64.24 -9.22
C LEU A 60 13.30 64.56 -10.41
N GLU A 61 13.11 65.85 -10.71
CA GLU A 61 12.36 66.30 -11.87
C GLU A 61 12.99 65.86 -13.21
N ARG A 62 14.32 65.88 -13.32
CA ARG A 62 15.03 65.36 -14.49
C ARG A 62 14.85 63.85 -14.64
N ALA A 63 14.95 63.10 -13.54
CA ALA A 63 14.71 61.65 -13.53
C ALA A 63 13.26 61.32 -13.91
N ALA A 64 12.29 62.12 -13.49
CA ALA A 64 10.88 61.94 -13.86
C ALA A 64 10.65 62.11 -15.37
N ARG A 65 11.28 63.10 -16.01
CA ARG A 65 11.24 63.27 -17.46
C ARG A 65 11.86 62.11 -18.22
N ILE A 66 12.98 61.56 -17.72
CA ILE A 66 13.62 60.37 -18.29
C ILE A 66 12.66 59.16 -18.19
N ALA A 67 12.05 58.98 -17.04
CA ALA A 67 11.11 57.86 -16.82
C ALA A 67 9.89 57.93 -17.74
N GLN A 68 9.38 59.13 -18.07
CA GLN A 68 8.26 59.33 -18.99
C GLN A 68 8.59 59.10 -20.46
N SER A 69 9.86 59.42 -20.87
CA SER A 69 10.26 59.39 -22.28
C SER A 69 11.15 58.18 -22.68
N SER A 70 11.44 57.28 -21.74
CA SER A 70 12.40 56.20 -21.97
C SER A 70 11.80 54.86 -21.51
N SER A 71 12.58 53.76 -21.71
CA SER A 71 12.17 52.42 -21.18
C SER A 71 12.09 52.44 -19.65
N PRO A 72 11.26 51.60 -19.04
CA PRO A 72 11.15 51.50 -17.58
C PRO A 72 12.50 51.35 -16.87
N GLN A 73 13.40 50.54 -17.40
CA GLN A 73 14.72 50.33 -16.82
C GLN A 73 15.55 51.62 -16.74
N LYS A 74 15.56 52.46 -17.80
CA LYS A 74 16.24 53.76 -17.79
C LYS A 74 15.63 54.73 -16.77
N GLY A 75 14.30 54.67 -16.60
CA GLY A 75 13.61 55.43 -15.57
C GLY A 75 14.00 55.03 -14.16
N ILE A 76 14.04 53.72 -13.91
CA ILE A 76 14.48 53.13 -12.63
C ILE A 76 15.92 53.55 -12.33
N ASP A 77 16.82 53.41 -13.30
CA ASP A 77 18.23 53.77 -13.15
C ASP A 77 18.40 55.28 -12.86
N ALA A 78 17.62 56.15 -13.53
CA ALA A 78 17.63 57.59 -13.30
C ALA A 78 17.16 57.95 -11.88
N TYR A 79 16.10 57.35 -11.39
CA TYR A 79 15.62 57.53 -10.01
C TYR A 79 16.64 57.01 -8.98
N LEU A 80 17.23 55.84 -9.20
CA LEU A 80 18.24 55.27 -8.31
C LEU A 80 19.54 56.11 -8.30
N ALA A 81 19.89 56.80 -9.42
CA ALA A 81 20.99 57.74 -9.47
C ALA A 81 20.74 58.96 -8.58
N VAL A 82 19.51 59.51 -8.57
CA VAL A 82 19.13 60.61 -7.67
C VAL A 82 19.22 60.15 -6.22
N TYR A 83 18.67 58.94 -5.89
CA TYR A 83 18.76 58.38 -4.56
C TYR A 83 20.20 58.27 -4.06
N LYS A 84 21.12 57.79 -4.90
CA LYS A 84 22.54 57.62 -4.54
C LYS A 84 23.28 58.92 -4.42
N ALA A 85 23.01 59.90 -5.31
CA ALA A 85 23.72 61.17 -5.34
C ALA A 85 23.28 62.16 -4.24
N HIS A 86 22.04 62.05 -3.78
CA HIS A 86 21.42 62.96 -2.85
C HIS A 86 20.88 62.26 -1.59
N ALA A 87 21.62 61.26 -1.09
CA ALA A 87 21.27 60.56 0.15
C ALA A 87 20.87 61.56 1.24
N GLU A 88 19.97 61.16 2.14
CA GLU A 88 19.48 61.99 3.26
C GLU A 88 18.53 63.14 2.86
N THR A 89 18.11 63.25 1.59
CA THR A 89 17.11 64.25 1.19
C THR A 89 15.71 63.67 0.98
N THR A 90 14.69 64.53 1.10
CA THR A 90 13.29 64.16 0.78
C THR A 90 13.16 63.72 -0.68
N ALA A 91 13.87 64.36 -1.61
CA ALA A 91 13.90 64.01 -3.02
C ALA A 91 14.52 62.62 -3.27
N ALA A 92 15.53 62.21 -2.52
CA ALA A 92 16.13 60.89 -2.63
C ALA A 92 15.14 59.79 -2.20
N GLN A 93 14.41 60.00 -1.14
CA GLN A 93 13.37 59.02 -0.67
C GLN A 93 12.22 58.91 -1.65
N GLU A 94 11.75 60.06 -2.18
CA GLU A 94 10.74 60.06 -3.25
C GLU A 94 11.27 59.42 -4.54
N ALA A 95 12.54 59.62 -4.89
CA ALA A 95 13.16 58.93 -6.01
C ALA A 95 13.21 57.39 -5.82
N LEU A 96 13.61 56.93 -4.63
CA LEU A 96 13.62 55.50 -4.31
C LEU A 96 12.22 54.92 -4.37
N TYR A 97 11.20 55.61 -3.85
CA TYR A 97 9.82 55.21 -3.95
C TYR A 97 9.36 55.08 -5.42
N ARG A 98 9.62 56.13 -6.27
CA ARG A 98 9.24 56.11 -7.69
C ARG A 98 9.98 55.03 -8.49
N ALA A 99 11.25 54.78 -8.18
CA ALA A 99 11.99 53.68 -8.76
C ALA A 99 11.34 52.35 -8.42
N ALA A 100 10.94 52.12 -7.15
CA ALA A 100 10.27 50.91 -6.70
C ALA A 100 8.90 50.71 -7.33
N VAL A 101 8.08 51.78 -7.45
CA VAL A 101 6.79 51.74 -8.13
C VAL A 101 6.95 51.41 -9.62
N LEU A 102 7.88 52.03 -10.31
CA LEU A 102 8.12 51.76 -11.73
C LEU A 102 8.63 50.33 -11.96
N ALA A 103 9.48 49.81 -11.07
CA ALA A 103 9.90 48.41 -11.10
C ALA A 103 8.73 47.48 -10.88
N PHE A 104 7.84 47.77 -9.92
CA PHE A 104 6.60 46.99 -9.67
C PHE A 104 5.71 46.97 -10.90
N ASP A 105 5.40 48.14 -11.47
CA ASP A 105 4.50 48.28 -12.62
C ASP A 105 5.07 47.65 -13.91
N SER A 106 6.39 47.56 -14.02
CA SER A 106 7.08 46.87 -15.13
C SER A 106 7.27 45.36 -14.91
N GLY A 107 6.80 44.79 -13.76
CA GLY A 107 6.92 43.37 -13.44
C GLY A 107 8.29 42.97 -12.86
N ASP A 108 9.18 43.90 -12.61
CA ASP A 108 10.47 43.63 -11.92
C ASP A 108 10.28 43.60 -10.40
N TYR A 109 9.55 42.61 -9.93
CA TYR A 109 9.16 42.47 -8.52
C TYR A 109 10.38 42.31 -7.59
N ALA A 110 11.51 41.79 -8.09
CA ALA A 110 12.70 41.61 -7.29
C ALA A 110 13.32 42.93 -6.92
N ASN A 111 13.49 43.83 -7.90
CA ASN A 111 14.03 45.19 -7.67
C ASN A 111 13.01 46.10 -6.95
N ALA A 112 11.72 45.95 -7.24
CA ALA A 112 10.65 46.60 -6.49
C ALA A 112 10.72 46.30 -5.00
N ARG A 113 10.75 44.99 -4.65
CA ARG A 113 10.86 44.50 -3.28
C ARG A 113 12.09 45.03 -2.57
N LYS A 114 13.24 44.99 -3.23
CA LYS A 114 14.49 45.51 -2.67
C LYS A 114 14.39 46.99 -2.34
N SER A 115 13.88 47.79 -3.27
CA SER A 115 13.78 49.25 -3.12
C SER A 115 12.71 49.65 -2.09
N PHE A 116 11.56 49.00 -2.04
CA PHE A 116 10.54 49.20 -0.99
C PHE A 116 11.07 48.81 0.40
N ASN A 117 11.75 47.69 0.54
CA ASN A 117 12.37 47.31 1.79
C ASN A 117 13.39 48.33 2.27
N GLN A 118 14.24 48.80 1.38
CA GLN A 118 15.25 49.83 1.71
C GLN A 118 14.58 51.12 2.15
N LEU A 119 13.57 51.62 1.41
CA LEU A 119 12.82 52.81 1.77
C LEU A 119 12.18 52.72 3.16
N LEU A 120 11.47 51.65 3.41
CA LEU A 120 10.76 51.42 4.67
C LEU A 120 11.71 51.17 5.85
N PHE A 121 12.91 50.65 5.58
CA PHE A 121 13.95 50.49 6.57
C PHE A 121 14.57 51.86 6.93
N GLU A 122 14.86 52.72 5.96
CA GLU A 122 15.46 54.04 6.17
C GLU A 122 14.46 55.06 6.74
N ASN A 123 13.22 55.03 6.24
CA ASN A 123 12.14 55.92 6.72
C ASN A 123 10.82 55.19 6.89
N PRO A 124 10.58 54.54 8.06
CA PRO A 124 9.32 53.89 8.38
C PRO A 124 8.09 54.83 8.36
N LEU A 125 8.30 56.13 8.49
CA LEU A 125 7.28 57.17 8.55
C LEU A 125 7.13 57.94 7.22
N PHE A 126 7.69 57.42 6.14
CA PHE A 126 7.52 58.00 4.80
C PHE A 126 6.01 58.23 4.52
N ASP A 127 5.66 59.34 3.91
CA ASP A 127 4.29 59.77 3.69
C ASP A 127 3.43 58.70 2.92
N LYS A 128 4.08 57.97 2.00
CA LYS A 128 3.47 56.88 1.23
C LYS A 128 3.85 55.48 1.76
N ALA A 129 4.20 55.35 3.04
CA ALA A 129 4.67 54.11 3.63
C ALA A 129 3.61 52.99 3.54
N GLN A 130 2.33 53.30 3.57
CA GLN A 130 1.26 52.25 3.45
C GLN A 130 1.20 51.70 2.03
N ASP A 131 1.27 52.55 1.00
CA ASP A 131 1.34 52.11 -0.39
C ASP A 131 2.62 51.31 -0.67
N ALA A 132 3.76 51.79 -0.14
CA ALA A 132 5.03 51.07 -0.25
C ALA A 132 4.97 49.67 0.40
N LYS A 133 4.33 49.52 1.57
CA LYS A 133 4.12 48.23 2.21
C LYS A 133 3.16 47.31 1.42
N LEU A 134 2.10 47.88 0.86
CA LEU A 134 1.18 47.12 0.01
C LEU A 134 1.92 46.55 -1.21
N LYS A 135 2.63 47.41 -1.96
CA LYS A 135 3.41 46.98 -3.13
C LYS A 135 4.55 46.01 -2.77
N LEU A 136 5.15 46.19 -1.59
CA LEU A 136 6.12 45.24 -1.04
C LEU A 136 5.52 43.86 -0.86
N GLY A 137 4.38 43.77 -0.19
CA GLY A 137 3.68 42.50 0.01
C GLY A 137 3.21 41.84 -1.29
N LEU A 138 2.70 42.67 -2.24
CA LEU A 138 2.32 42.18 -3.57
C LEU A 138 3.53 41.69 -4.37
N SER A 139 4.68 42.38 -4.26
CA SER A 139 5.94 41.95 -4.90
C SER A 139 6.40 40.60 -4.34
N ALA A 140 6.35 40.41 -3.02
CA ALA A 140 6.72 39.17 -2.38
C ALA A 140 5.78 38.01 -2.85
N MET A 141 4.47 38.29 -3.00
CA MET A 141 3.50 37.32 -3.52
C MET A 141 3.82 36.90 -4.97
N GLN A 142 4.18 37.85 -5.83
CA GLN A 142 4.57 37.57 -7.23
C GLN A 142 5.87 36.75 -7.31
N LEU A 143 6.79 36.98 -6.38
CA LEU A 143 8.01 36.20 -6.24
C LEU A 143 7.82 34.83 -5.55
N ARG A 144 6.56 34.47 -5.23
CA ARG A 144 6.17 33.24 -4.50
C ARG A 144 6.75 33.14 -3.09
N ASP A 145 7.18 34.26 -2.51
CA ASP A 145 7.53 34.33 -1.10
C ASP A 145 6.27 34.61 -0.28
N TYR A 146 5.39 33.60 -0.28
CA TYR A 146 4.03 33.71 0.23
C TYR A 146 3.96 34.01 1.72
N ARG A 147 4.91 33.50 2.51
CA ARG A 147 4.92 33.74 3.96
C ARG A 147 5.22 35.21 4.27
N ASP A 148 6.22 35.80 3.61
CA ASP A 148 6.56 37.21 3.77
C ASP A 148 5.45 38.12 3.23
N ALA A 149 4.86 37.75 2.10
CA ALA A 149 3.70 38.42 1.54
C ALA A 149 2.53 38.47 2.54
N TYR A 150 2.16 37.33 3.12
CA TYR A 150 1.10 37.25 4.13
C TYR A 150 1.39 38.12 5.35
N GLN A 151 2.62 38.02 5.91
CA GLN A 151 3.01 38.79 7.09
C GLN A 151 2.98 40.32 6.82
N THR A 152 3.23 40.73 5.58
CA THR A 152 3.21 42.15 5.18
C THR A 152 1.78 42.64 4.92
N LEU A 153 0.95 41.85 4.21
CA LEU A 153 -0.38 42.26 3.76
C LEU A 153 -1.43 42.19 4.88
N ARG A 154 -1.38 41.18 5.75
CA ARG A 154 -2.41 40.96 6.78
C ARG A 154 -2.61 42.17 7.73
N PRO A 155 -1.54 42.81 8.26
CA PRO A 155 -1.71 44.01 9.11
C PRO A 155 -2.22 45.24 8.36
N LEU A 156 -2.01 45.31 7.04
CA LEU A 156 -2.53 46.40 6.20
C LEU A 156 -4.04 46.34 6.04
N ALA A 157 -4.58 45.11 5.90
CA ALA A 157 -6.02 44.89 5.79
C ALA A 157 -6.79 45.39 7.03
N GLU A 158 -6.17 45.41 8.21
CA GLU A 158 -6.79 45.92 9.45
C GLU A 158 -6.97 47.42 9.47
N ARG A 159 -6.17 48.14 8.65
CA ARG A 159 -6.16 49.61 8.58
C ARG A 159 -6.86 50.14 7.34
N ALA A 160 -7.06 49.33 6.35
CA ALA A 160 -7.76 49.64 5.10
C ALA A 160 -9.28 49.55 5.24
N SER A 161 -10.03 50.16 4.31
CA SER A 161 -11.47 50.11 4.28
C SER A 161 -12.00 50.03 2.83
N GLY A 162 -13.24 49.60 2.67
CA GLY A 162 -13.89 49.53 1.35
C GLY A 162 -13.18 48.60 0.37
N ALA A 163 -13.15 48.95 -0.91
CA ALA A 163 -12.58 48.12 -1.98
C ALA A 163 -11.09 47.82 -1.79
N GLU A 164 -10.33 48.76 -1.23
CA GLU A 164 -8.90 48.55 -0.94
C GLU A 164 -8.69 47.41 0.07
N ARG A 165 -9.46 47.39 1.14
CA ARG A 165 -9.44 46.33 2.15
C ARG A 165 -9.73 44.95 1.54
N THR A 166 -10.75 44.90 0.67
CA THR A 166 -11.10 43.65 -0.02
C THR A 166 -9.96 43.12 -0.87
N GLN A 167 -9.31 43.99 -1.66
CA GLN A 167 -8.16 43.60 -2.49
C GLN A 167 -6.96 43.11 -1.65
N ILE A 168 -6.68 43.81 -0.53
CA ILE A 168 -5.59 43.38 0.38
C ILE A 168 -5.90 42.06 1.04
N LEU A 169 -7.16 41.80 1.47
CA LEU A 169 -7.59 40.52 2.05
C LEU A 169 -7.48 39.37 1.04
N GLU A 170 -7.87 39.60 -0.21
CA GLU A 170 -7.73 38.58 -1.26
C GLU A 170 -6.27 38.24 -1.57
N ALA A 171 -5.39 39.25 -1.55
CA ALA A 171 -3.96 39.03 -1.72
C ALA A 171 -3.36 38.31 -0.50
N ALA A 172 -3.80 38.64 0.71
CA ALA A 172 -3.38 38.00 1.95
C ALA A 172 -3.89 36.53 2.01
N GLU A 173 -5.12 36.27 1.60
CA GLU A 173 -5.70 34.92 1.52
C GLU A 173 -4.90 34.05 0.56
N ARG A 174 -4.65 34.52 -0.68
CA ARG A 174 -3.83 33.80 -1.65
C ARG A 174 -2.40 33.55 -1.14
N SER A 175 -1.84 34.51 -0.40
CA SER A 175 -0.52 34.38 0.20
C SER A 175 -0.53 33.36 1.36
N ALA A 176 -1.57 33.34 2.17
CA ALA A 176 -1.75 32.34 3.24
C ALA A 176 -1.88 30.92 2.66
N GLU A 177 -2.67 30.74 1.60
CA GLU A 177 -2.78 29.46 0.89
C GLU A 177 -1.44 29.01 0.30
N GLY A 178 -0.73 29.91 -0.40
CA GLY A 178 0.57 29.60 -0.98
C GLY A 178 1.65 29.26 0.06
N ALA A 179 1.52 29.81 1.26
CA ALA A 179 2.38 29.52 2.41
C ALA A 179 1.92 28.31 3.21
N GLN A 180 0.83 27.66 2.83
CA GLN A 180 0.18 26.56 3.56
C GLN A 180 -0.29 26.93 4.97
N LEU A 181 -0.64 28.19 5.18
CA LEU A 181 -1.21 28.72 6.42
C LEU A 181 -2.74 28.63 6.38
N TYR A 182 -3.26 27.43 6.29
CA TYR A 182 -4.69 27.19 6.00
C TYR A 182 -5.61 27.70 7.13
N ALA A 183 -5.18 27.62 8.38
CA ALA A 183 -5.95 28.24 9.48
C ALA A 183 -6.15 29.73 9.28
N GLU A 184 -5.12 30.43 8.77
CA GLU A 184 -5.18 31.87 8.51
C GLU A 184 -6.01 32.20 7.26
N ALA A 185 -5.90 31.36 6.20
CA ALA A 185 -6.77 31.46 5.02
C ALA A 185 -8.24 31.32 5.41
N LEU A 186 -8.60 30.27 6.16
CA LEU A 186 -9.95 30.04 6.67
C LEU A 186 -10.46 31.24 7.49
N ARG A 187 -9.62 31.83 8.35
CA ARG A 187 -9.99 33.00 9.15
C ARG A 187 -10.29 34.21 8.27
N ILE A 188 -9.50 34.45 7.21
CA ILE A 188 -9.75 35.56 6.26
C ILE A 188 -11.08 35.31 5.53
N THR A 189 -11.29 34.13 4.98
CA THR A 189 -12.53 33.75 4.27
C THR A 189 -13.77 33.92 5.16
N LEU A 190 -13.68 33.48 6.42
CA LEU A 190 -14.77 33.67 7.41
C LEU A 190 -15.04 35.16 7.70
N GLY A 191 -13.98 35.97 7.83
CA GLY A 191 -14.14 37.40 7.98
C GLY A 191 -14.82 38.08 6.79
N GLN A 192 -14.43 37.71 5.58
CA GLN A 192 -15.04 38.18 4.35
C GLN A 192 -16.51 37.70 4.21
N LEU A 193 -16.80 36.48 4.63
CA LEU A 193 -18.17 35.95 4.66
C LEU A 193 -19.09 36.75 5.60
N GLN A 194 -18.58 37.20 6.75
CA GLN A 194 -19.33 38.06 7.66
C GLN A 194 -19.60 39.45 7.10
N GLU A 195 -18.75 39.94 6.21
CA GLU A 195 -18.87 41.27 5.57
C GLU A 195 -19.60 41.21 4.24
N ALA A 196 -19.92 40.04 3.71
CA ALA A 196 -20.65 39.85 2.46
C ALA A 196 -22.05 40.50 2.55
N LYS A 197 -22.42 41.29 1.52
CA LYS A 197 -23.67 42.06 1.48
C LYS A 197 -24.68 41.48 0.50
N THR A 198 -24.23 40.67 -0.46
CA THR A 198 -25.11 40.09 -1.47
C THR A 198 -25.12 38.56 -1.37
N PRO A 199 -26.19 37.90 -1.82
CA PRO A 199 -26.27 36.46 -1.88
C PRO A 199 -25.13 35.84 -2.74
N GLU A 200 -24.73 36.53 -3.80
CA GLU A 200 -23.67 36.11 -4.72
C GLU A 200 -22.32 36.11 -4.02
N GLU A 201 -21.97 37.19 -3.31
CA GLU A 201 -20.75 37.30 -2.49
C GLU A 201 -20.74 36.22 -1.40
N THR A 202 -21.87 36.03 -0.71
CA THR A 202 -22.01 35.00 0.32
C THR A 202 -21.74 33.61 -0.26
N LYS A 203 -22.30 33.30 -1.41
CA LYS A 203 -22.10 32.01 -2.08
C LYS A 203 -20.65 31.83 -2.49
N GLU A 204 -20.02 32.80 -3.13
CA GLU A 204 -18.63 32.75 -3.55
C GLU A 204 -17.69 32.46 -2.37
N ARG A 205 -17.92 33.12 -1.24
CA ARG A 205 -17.11 32.91 -0.02
C ARG A 205 -17.39 31.57 0.64
N LEU A 206 -18.61 31.05 0.59
CA LEU A 206 -18.94 29.71 1.06
C LEU A 206 -18.30 28.63 0.19
N ASP A 207 -18.38 28.78 -1.13
CA ASP A 207 -17.75 27.84 -2.07
C ASP A 207 -16.22 27.78 -1.83
N LYS A 208 -15.60 28.95 -1.60
CA LYS A 208 -14.18 29.03 -1.25
C LYS A 208 -13.87 28.40 0.09
N PHE A 209 -14.69 28.64 1.10
CA PHE A 209 -14.54 28.03 2.41
C PHE A 209 -14.65 26.50 2.34
N GLU A 210 -15.62 25.99 1.59
CA GLU A 210 -15.81 24.56 1.37
C GLU A 210 -14.60 23.95 0.65
N GLU A 211 -14.05 24.59 -0.39
CA GLU A 211 -12.81 24.17 -1.04
C GLU A 211 -11.66 24.01 -0.05
N LEU A 212 -11.46 25.01 0.81
CA LEU A 212 -10.38 25.00 1.80
C LEU A 212 -10.53 23.85 2.80
N ILE A 213 -11.71 23.64 3.38
CA ILE A 213 -11.93 22.60 4.38
C ILE A 213 -11.99 21.18 3.80
N GLU A 214 -12.38 21.04 2.52
CA GLU A 214 -12.49 19.70 1.91
C GLU A 214 -11.17 19.20 1.32
N SER A 215 -10.35 20.08 0.79
CA SER A 215 -9.20 19.66 -0.03
C SER A 215 -7.82 20.16 0.43
N LYS A 216 -7.75 21.16 1.33
CA LYS A 216 -6.47 21.80 1.67
C LYS A 216 -6.16 21.79 3.17
N ALA A 217 -7.10 22.19 4.02
CA ALA A 217 -6.89 22.35 5.44
C ALA A 217 -6.78 21.00 6.18
N GLU A 218 -5.87 20.92 7.14
CA GLU A 218 -5.75 19.77 8.01
C GLU A 218 -6.73 19.84 9.19
N PHE A 219 -6.89 18.73 9.91
CA PHE A 219 -7.80 18.65 11.06
C PHE A 219 -7.57 19.77 12.07
N VAL A 220 -6.31 20.10 12.37
CA VAL A 220 -5.97 21.14 13.36
C VAL A 220 -6.43 22.53 12.90
N ASP A 221 -6.29 22.83 11.59
CA ASP A 221 -6.72 24.10 11.01
C ASP A 221 -8.24 24.23 11.06
N ILE A 222 -8.95 23.15 10.70
CA ILE A 222 -10.42 23.07 10.72
C ILE A 222 -10.94 23.20 12.16
N ALA A 223 -10.37 22.47 13.11
CA ALA A 223 -10.77 22.53 14.50
C ALA A 223 -10.62 23.94 15.07
N LYS A 224 -9.47 24.59 14.81
CA LYS A 224 -9.20 25.95 15.24
C LYS A 224 -10.14 26.98 14.62
N ALA A 225 -10.48 26.82 13.34
CA ALA A 225 -11.45 27.70 12.68
C ALA A 225 -12.89 27.53 13.19
N ALA A 226 -13.21 26.36 13.72
CA ALA A 226 -14.54 26.04 14.25
C ALA A 226 -14.76 26.54 15.69
N GLU A 227 -13.69 26.77 16.49
CA GLU A 227 -13.76 27.11 17.92
C GLU A 227 -14.62 28.36 18.19
N ASP A 228 -14.42 29.42 17.41
CA ASP A 228 -15.08 30.72 17.57
C ASP A 228 -16.28 30.91 16.62
N LEU A 229 -16.68 29.88 15.85
CA LEU A 229 -17.71 30.04 14.85
C LEU A 229 -19.12 29.86 15.42
N SER A 230 -19.95 30.93 15.30
CA SER A 230 -21.33 30.88 15.74
C SER A 230 -22.22 29.99 14.87
N PRO A 231 -23.19 29.25 15.46
CA PRO A 231 -24.20 28.51 14.69
C PRO A 231 -25.00 29.36 13.70
N SER A 232 -25.05 30.67 13.89
CA SER A 232 -25.71 31.61 12.97
C SER A 232 -24.89 31.89 11.69
N SER A 233 -23.62 31.51 11.65
CA SER A 233 -22.78 31.67 10.46
C SER A 233 -23.18 30.66 9.38
N PRO A 234 -23.31 31.10 8.09
CA PRO A 234 -23.55 30.18 6.98
C PRO A 234 -22.48 29.10 6.79
N ALA A 235 -21.25 29.33 7.28
CA ALA A 235 -20.16 28.39 7.21
C ALA A 235 -20.23 27.32 8.34
N TRP A 236 -20.99 27.56 9.40
CA TRP A 236 -21.03 26.66 10.54
C TRP A 236 -21.50 25.23 10.22
N PRO A 237 -22.56 25.04 9.40
CA PRO A 237 -22.97 23.68 9.04
C PRO A 237 -21.88 22.91 8.27
N LEU A 238 -21.17 23.60 7.36
CA LEU A 238 -20.12 22.99 6.54
C LEU A 238 -18.97 22.46 7.41
N ILE A 239 -18.43 23.33 8.26
CA ILE A 239 -17.29 22.97 9.13
C ILE A 239 -17.67 21.95 10.20
N THR A 240 -18.88 22.06 10.77
CA THR A 240 -19.38 21.15 11.80
C THR A 240 -19.58 19.75 11.24
N PHE A 241 -20.17 19.64 10.04
CA PHE A 241 -20.33 18.35 9.38
C PHE A 241 -18.99 17.76 8.93
N LYS A 242 -18.05 18.59 8.47
CA LYS A 242 -16.67 18.15 8.17
C LYS A 242 -15.99 17.59 9.40
N LEU A 243 -16.07 18.27 10.55
CA LEU A 243 -15.52 17.76 11.82
C LEU A 243 -16.18 16.45 12.23
N ALA A 244 -17.49 16.31 12.09
CA ALA A 244 -18.17 15.05 12.36
C ALA A 244 -17.62 13.90 11.49
N ARG A 245 -17.43 14.14 10.19
CA ARG A 245 -16.80 13.15 9.29
C ARG A 245 -15.37 12.78 9.73
N ILE A 246 -14.58 13.75 10.17
CA ILE A 246 -13.23 13.51 10.70
C ILE A 246 -13.30 12.67 11.98
N TYR A 247 -14.18 13.01 12.95
CA TYR A 247 -14.35 12.22 14.17
C TYR A 247 -14.81 10.80 13.88
N TYR A 248 -15.66 10.59 12.87
CA TYR A 248 -16.05 9.27 12.40
C TYR A 248 -14.83 8.45 11.93
N HIS A 249 -13.95 9.05 11.12
CA HIS A 249 -12.72 8.39 10.67
C HIS A 249 -11.69 8.17 11.77
N LEU A 250 -11.62 9.08 12.75
CA LEU A 250 -10.76 8.94 13.93
C LEU A 250 -11.34 7.98 14.99
N ARG A 251 -12.58 7.47 14.78
CA ARG A 251 -13.31 6.64 15.74
C ARG A 251 -13.52 7.32 17.09
N ASP A 252 -13.53 8.64 17.14
CA ASP A 252 -13.90 9.43 18.30
C ASP A 252 -15.44 9.56 18.37
N TRP A 253 -16.06 8.49 18.84
CA TRP A 253 -17.50 8.36 18.87
C TRP A 253 -18.19 9.39 19.77
N THR A 254 -17.54 9.77 20.85
CA THR A 254 -18.09 10.77 21.78
C THR A 254 -18.20 12.12 21.12
N ARG A 255 -17.12 12.63 20.54
CA ARG A 255 -17.14 13.91 19.82
C ARG A 255 -18.00 13.86 18.57
N LEU A 256 -18.02 12.72 17.87
CA LEU A 256 -18.92 12.52 16.72
C LEU A 256 -20.38 12.71 17.13
N GLU A 257 -20.84 12.01 18.16
CA GLU A 257 -22.25 12.04 18.59
C GLU A 257 -22.64 13.43 19.09
N GLU A 258 -21.81 14.06 19.89
CA GLU A 258 -22.02 15.45 20.37
C GLU A 258 -22.11 16.44 19.19
N THR A 259 -21.18 16.32 18.22
CA THR A 259 -21.13 17.21 17.06
C THR A 259 -22.36 17.02 16.17
N LEU A 260 -22.75 15.77 15.89
CA LEU A 260 -23.93 15.49 15.05
C LEU A 260 -25.24 15.87 15.73
N GLN A 261 -25.38 15.66 17.03
CA GLN A 261 -26.57 16.11 17.79
C GLN A 261 -26.71 17.63 17.74
N ARG A 262 -25.59 18.35 17.95
CA ARG A 262 -25.56 19.81 17.83
C ARG A 262 -25.90 20.26 16.40
N PHE A 263 -25.33 19.60 15.38
CA PHE A 263 -25.61 19.89 13.98
C PHE A 263 -27.10 19.76 13.66
N LEU A 264 -27.71 18.64 14.03
CA LEU A 264 -29.13 18.36 13.76
C LEU A 264 -30.08 19.31 14.51
N LYS A 265 -29.66 19.79 15.69
CA LYS A 265 -30.40 20.76 16.46
C LYS A 265 -30.36 22.15 15.84
N GLU A 266 -29.18 22.62 15.47
CA GLU A 266 -28.94 24.00 15.01
C GLU A 266 -29.19 24.17 13.48
N ALA A 267 -29.02 23.11 12.67
CA ALA A 267 -29.19 23.15 11.21
C ALA A 267 -30.06 21.99 10.66
N PRO A 268 -31.29 21.79 11.15
CA PRO A 268 -32.12 20.62 10.80
C PRO A 268 -32.56 20.59 9.32
N GLN A 269 -32.56 21.73 8.65
CA GLN A 269 -32.98 21.86 7.25
C GLN A 269 -31.78 21.90 6.26
N HIS A 270 -30.55 21.76 6.77
CA HIS A 270 -29.37 21.79 5.90
C HIS A 270 -29.33 20.53 5.04
N PRO A 271 -28.81 20.59 3.77
CA PRO A 271 -28.70 19.42 2.89
C PRO A 271 -27.99 18.22 3.51
N PHE A 272 -27.07 18.45 4.44
CA PHE A 272 -26.34 17.38 5.14
C PHE A 272 -27.11 16.78 6.34
N ALA A 273 -28.30 17.27 6.67
CA ALA A 273 -29.04 16.78 7.84
C ALA A 273 -29.40 15.29 7.75
N ALA A 274 -29.78 14.81 6.57
CA ALA A 274 -30.05 13.39 6.35
C ALA A 274 -28.80 12.53 6.56
N GLN A 275 -27.66 12.96 6.03
CA GLN A 275 -26.37 12.26 6.21
C GLN A 275 -25.89 12.31 7.66
N ALA A 276 -26.08 13.45 8.34
CA ALA A 276 -25.75 13.59 9.76
C ALA A 276 -26.58 12.64 10.63
N GLN A 277 -27.89 12.51 10.32
CA GLN A 277 -28.77 11.58 11.03
C GLN A 277 -28.36 10.12 10.78
N GLU A 278 -27.97 9.78 9.56
CA GLU A 278 -27.48 8.44 9.23
C GLU A 278 -26.20 8.11 10.00
N LEU A 279 -25.21 9.01 10.01
CA LEU A 279 -23.97 8.81 10.76
C LEU A 279 -24.23 8.69 12.27
N LEU A 280 -25.14 9.48 12.81
CA LEU A 280 -25.53 9.38 14.22
C LEU A 280 -26.19 8.04 14.54
N ASN A 281 -27.07 7.57 13.67
CA ASN A 281 -27.71 6.27 13.84
C ASN A 281 -26.69 5.13 13.77
N ARG A 282 -25.74 5.18 12.84
CA ARG A 282 -24.64 4.21 12.74
C ARG A 282 -23.75 4.21 13.99
N SER A 283 -23.38 5.38 14.48
CA SER A 283 -22.60 5.51 15.71
C SER A 283 -23.29 4.85 16.90
N ARG A 284 -24.60 5.06 17.06
CA ARG A 284 -25.39 4.46 18.14
C ARG A 284 -25.56 2.95 18.02
N LYS A 285 -25.73 2.46 16.79
CA LYS A 285 -25.86 1.03 16.50
C LYS A 285 -24.57 0.23 16.61
N ARG A 286 -23.40 0.88 16.73
CA ARG A 286 -22.09 0.18 16.76
C ARG A 286 -21.96 -0.91 17.81
N GLY A 287 -22.73 -0.81 18.91
CA GLY A 287 -22.77 -1.80 19.97
C GLY A 287 -23.87 -2.87 19.82
N GLU A 288 -24.73 -2.73 18.83
CA GLU A 288 -25.79 -3.70 18.56
C GLU A 288 -25.23 -4.88 17.79
N ILE A 289 -24.94 -5.97 18.49
CA ILE A 289 -24.42 -7.19 17.88
C ILE A 289 -25.56 -8.21 17.78
N ARG A 290 -25.73 -8.76 16.59
CA ARG A 290 -26.62 -9.90 16.32
C ARG A 290 -25.77 -11.18 16.31
N PRO A 291 -25.74 -11.97 17.40
CA PRO A 291 -24.79 -13.08 17.56
C PRO A 291 -24.88 -14.18 16.51
N LYS A 292 -25.99 -14.24 15.78
CA LYS A 292 -26.23 -15.24 14.72
C LYS A 292 -26.11 -14.67 13.31
N VAL A 293 -25.67 -13.43 13.15
CA VAL A 293 -25.42 -12.81 11.85
C VAL A 293 -23.93 -12.82 11.52
N VAL A 294 -23.59 -13.46 10.45
CA VAL A 294 -22.23 -13.55 9.88
C VAL A 294 -22.20 -12.77 8.56
N GLY A 295 -21.26 -11.87 8.43
CA GLY A 295 -21.01 -11.18 7.16
C GLY A 295 -20.20 -12.05 6.20
N ALA A 296 -20.43 -11.88 4.90
CA ALA A 296 -19.56 -12.42 3.86
C ALA A 296 -19.27 -11.33 2.83
N ILE A 297 -18.00 -11.01 2.63
CA ILE A 297 -17.57 -10.01 1.64
C ILE A 297 -16.88 -10.75 0.50
N LEU A 298 -17.54 -10.80 -0.64
CA LEU A 298 -17.14 -11.60 -1.79
C LEU A 298 -17.37 -10.81 -3.08
N PRO A 299 -16.58 -11.03 -4.14
CA PRO A 299 -16.86 -10.45 -5.46
C PRO A 299 -18.03 -11.19 -6.11
N MET A 300 -19.25 -10.65 -5.97
CA MET A 300 -20.47 -11.25 -6.49
C MET A 300 -20.85 -10.76 -7.88
N SER A 301 -20.10 -9.80 -8.43
CA SER A 301 -20.26 -9.26 -9.77
C SER A 301 -18.90 -9.07 -10.47
N GLY A 302 -18.93 -8.69 -11.75
CA GLY A 302 -17.73 -8.45 -12.56
C GLY A 302 -16.92 -9.72 -12.88
N ARG A 303 -15.66 -9.52 -13.24
CA ARG A 303 -14.75 -10.59 -13.71
C ARG A 303 -14.44 -11.65 -12.64
N TYR A 304 -14.55 -11.28 -11.38
CA TYR A 304 -14.22 -12.17 -10.25
C TYR A 304 -15.44 -12.91 -9.66
N LYS A 305 -16.63 -12.69 -10.22
CA LYS A 305 -17.85 -13.36 -9.79
C LYS A 305 -17.73 -14.89 -9.63
N PRO A 306 -17.11 -15.64 -10.57
CA PRO A 306 -16.99 -17.11 -10.44
C PRO A 306 -16.27 -17.54 -9.15
N ILE A 307 -15.37 -16.69 -8.65
CA ILE A 307 -14.59 -16.92 -7.42
C ILE A 307 -15.44 -16.67 -6.19
N GLY A 308 -16.16 -15.54 -6.17
CA GLY A 308 -17.11 -15.23 -5.13
C GLY A 308 -18.19 -16.31 -5.00
N ASP A 309 -18.76 -16.72 -6.14
CA ASP A 309 -19.75 -17.80 -6.20
C ASP A 309 -19.20 -19.14 -5.64
N ALA A 310 -17.94 -19.47 -5.93
CA ALA A 310 -17.32 -20.70 -5.44
C ALA A 310 -17.21 -20.70 -3.90
N VAL A 311 -16.67 -19.63 -3.33
CA VAL A 311 -16.56 -19.52 -1.87
C VAL A 311 -17.93 -19.48 -1.20
N LEU A 312 -18.87 -18.75 -1.79
CA LEU A 312 -20.25 -18.67 -1.24
C LEU A 312 -20.96 -20.03 -1.22
N ARG A 313 -20.77 -20.87 -2.26
CA ARG A 313 -21.31 -22.24 -2.25
C ARG A 313 -20.77 -23.04 -1.06
N GLY A 314 -19.45 -22.94 -0.79
CA GLY A 314 -18.84 -23.58 0.36
C GLY A 314 -19.43 -23.10 1.68
N ILE A 315 -19.50 -21.78 1.89
CA ILE A 315 -20.08 -21.17 3.10
C ILE A 315 -21.54 -21.60 3.27
N SER A 316 -22.34 -21.51 2.22
CA SER A 316 -23.77 -21.88 2.24
C SER A 316 -23.97 -23.36 2.60
N LEU A 317 -23.15 -24.26 2.07
CA LEU A 317 -23.20 -25.68 2.41
C LEU A 317 -22.84 -25.91 3.88
N ALA A 318 -21.82 -25.24 4.40
CA ALA A 318 -21.40 -25.36 5.80
C ALA A 318 -22.47 -24.92 6.80
N LEU A 319 -23.22 -23.88 6.44
CA LEU A 319 -24.21 -23.26 7.31
C LEU A 319 -25.64 -23.79 7.06
N LYS A 320 -25.83 -24.66 6.07
CA LYS A 320 -27.13 -25.26 5.76
C LYS A 320 -27.72 -25.95 6.98
N GLY A 321 -28.99 -25.63 7.27
CA GLY A 321 -29.73 -26.22 8.41
C GLY A 321 -29.30 -25.67 9.78
N SER A 322 -28.51 -24.60 9.85
CA SER A 322 -28.27 -23.83 11.07
C SER A 322 -29.20 -22.61 11.14
N ASP A 323 -29.25 -21.96 12.28
CA ASP A 323 -29.98 -20.73 12.53
C ASP A 323 -29.05 -19.47 12.35
N ILE A 324 -27.97 -19.66 11.64
CA ILE A 324 -27.00 -18.59 11.33
C ILE A 324 -27.41 -17.91 10.03
N GLU A 325 -27.62 -16.61 10.09
CA GLU A 325 -27.90 -15.76 8.95
C GLU A 325 -26.59 -15.30 8.30
N VAL A 326 -26.48 -15.46 6.98
CA VAL A 326 -25.32 -14.97 6.23
C VAL A 326 -25.74 -13.77 5.40
N VAL A 327 -25.16 -12.60 5.70
CA VAL A 327 -25.37 -11.39 4.93
C VAL A 327 -24.19 -11.19 3.98
N VAL A 328 -24.47 -11.29 2.67
CA VAL A 328 -23.46 -11.19 1.61
C VAL A 328 -23.40 -9.75 1.08
N LYS A 329 -22.21 -9.19 1.03
CA LYS A 329 -21.92 -7.89 0.41
C LYS A 329 -20.96 -8.09 -0.77
N ASP A 330 -21.28 -7.42 -1.88
CA ASP A 330 -20.47 -7.49 -3.11
C ASP A 330 -19.30 -6.52 -3.05
N SER A 331 -18.08 -7.04 -3.01
CA SER A 331 -16.86 -6.22 -3.08
C SER A 331 -16.44 -5.87 -4.51
N GLN A 332 -16.94 -6.56 -5.52
CA GLN A 332 -16.49 -6.48 -6.93
C GLN A 332 -14.97 -6.69 -7.09
N GLY A 333 -14.26 -7.07 -6.03
CA GLY A 333 -12.80 -7.10 -5.95
C GLY A 333 -12.16 -5.72 -5.75
N GLU A 334 -12.95 -4.72 -5.34
CA GLU A 334 -12.51 -3.33 -5.18
C GLU A 334 -12.26 -2.99 -3.69
N PRO A 335 -11.07 -2.47 -3.33
CA PRO A 335 -10.70 -2.21 -1.94
C PRO A 335 -11.66 -1.28 -1.19
N ASN A 336 -12.16 -0.24 -1.82
CA ASN A 336 -13.06 0.71 -1.18
C ASN A 336 -14.46 0.14 -0.95
N LEU A 337 -14.94 -0.71 -1.86
CA LEU A 337 -16.21 -1.42 -1.68
C LEU A 337 -16.12 -2.46 -0.56
N ALA A 338 -14.98 -3.16 -0.44
CA ALA A 338 -14.75 -4.07 0.68
C ALA A 338 -14.74 -3.34 2.03
N ALA A 339 -14.10 -2.17 2.11
CA ALA A 339 -14.10 -1.33 3.31
C ALA A 339 -15.51 -0.88 3.70
N LYS A 340 -16.28 -0.38 2.72
CA LYS A 340 -17.68 0.01 2.92
C LYS A 340 -18.55 -1.17 3.36
N ALA A 341 -18.35 -2.34 2.76
CA ALA A 341 -19.06 -3.56 3.13
C ALA A 341 -18.80 -3.97 4.59
N VAL A 342 -17.56 -3.81 5.08
CA VAL A 342 -17.26 -4.03 6.51
C VAL A 342 -18.07 -3.08 7.40
N GLU A 343 -18.12 -1.79 7.06
CA GLU A 343 -18.91 -0.82 7.84
C GLU A 343 -20.40 -1.16 7.84
N GLU A 344 -20.97 -1.49 6.68
CA GLU A 344 -22.37 -1.88 6.57
C GLU A 344 -22.67 -3.14 7.40
N LEU A 345 -21.81 -4.17 7.31
CA LEU A 345 -21.98 -5.39 8.09
C LEU A 345 -21.85 -5.14 9.60
N ALA A 346 -20.94 -4.25 9.99
CA ALA A 346 -20.70 -3.93 11.39
C ALA A 346 -21.82 -3.11 12.03
N PHE A 347 -22.31 -2.08 11.34
CA PHE A 347 -23.25 -1.10 11.89
C PHE A 347 -24.70 -1.34 11.51
N ASP A 348 -24.96 -1.70 10.26
CA ASP A 348 -26.34 -1.82 9.77
C ASP A 348 -26.88 -3.24 10.02
N GLU A 349 -26.02 -4.27 9.89
CA GLU A 349 -26.40 -5.65 10.04
C GLU A 349 -26.06 -6.24 11.43
N GLY A 350 -25.20 -5.59 12.20
CA GLY A 350 -24.74 -6.06 13.49
C GLY A 350 -23.99 -7.39 13.45
N ALA A 351 -23.26 -7.67 12.36
CA ALA A 351 -22.54 -8.92 12.18
C ALA A 351 -21.51 -9.15 13.27
N ILE A 352 -21.49 -10.38 13.81
CA ILE A 352 -20.56 -10.78 14.87
C ILE A 352 -19.14 -11.00 14.33
N ALA A 353 -19.04 -11.53 13.11
CA ALA A 353 -17.77 -11.78 12.42
C ALA A 353 -17.98 -11.79 10.90
N ILE A 354 -16.91 -11.68 10.15
CA ILE A 354 -16.92 -11.57 8.69
C ILE A 354 -16.05 -12.65 8.04
N LEU A 355 -16.54 -13.26 6.96
CA LEU A 355 -15.82 -14.14 6.05
C LEU A 355 -15.43 -13.38 4.78
N GLY A 356 -14.21 -13.53 4.31
CA GLY A 356 -13.66 -12.72 3.23
C GLY A 356 -12.97 -11.46 3.75
N PRO A 357 -12.59 -10.49 2.89
CA PRO A 357 -12.57 -10.54 1.41
C PRO A 357 -11.52 -11.50 0.80
N ILE A 358 -11.45 -11.47 -0.54
CA ILE A 358 -10.54 -12.31 -1.33
C ILE A 358 -9.60 -11.40 -2.13
N TRP A 359 -8.27 -11.69 -2.14
CA TRP A 359 -7.25 -11.00 -2.97
C TRP A 359 -6.99 -9.52 -2.61
N GLU A 360 -6.95 -8.63 -3.65
CA GLU A 360 -6.46 -7.25 -3.54
C GLU A 360 -7.34 -6.35 -2.66
N ASP A 361 -8.64 -6.63 -2.58
CA ASP A 361 -9.60 -5.91 -1.73
C ASP A 361 -9.45 -6.23 -0.24
N THR A 362 -8.73 -7.30 0.09
CA THR A 362 -8.61 -7.81 1.46
C THR A 362 -7.98 -6.82 2.42
N ARG A 363 -6.88 -6.16 2.03
CA ARG A 363 -6.13 -5.30 2.95
C ARG A 363 -6.96 -4.11 3.46
N ARG A 364 -7.70 -3.47 2.58
CA ARG A 364 -8.53 -2.31 2.95
C ARG A 364 -9.71 -2.72 3.84
N GLY A 365 -10.37 -3.83 3.51
CA GLY A 365 -11.43 -4.40 4.35
C GLY A 365 -10.92 -4.82 5.72
N ALA A 366 -9.77 -5.49 5.79
CA ALA A 366 -9.16 -5.93 7.05
C ALA A 366 -8.77 -4.75 7.97
N LEU A 367 -8.26 -3.65 7.40
CA LEU A 367 -7.97 -2.43 8.18
C LEU A 367 -9.23 -1.88 8.85
N VAL A 368 -10.34 -1.78 8.12
CA VAL A 368 -11.60 -1.27 8.68
C VAL A 368 -12.18 -2.25 9.71
N ALA A 369 -12.09 -3.56 9.47
CA ALA A 369 -12.53 -4.57 10.42
C ALA A 369 -11.75 -4.48 11.74
N GLU A 370 -10.42 -4.32 11.68
CA GLU A 370 -9.58 -4.09 12.86
C GLU A 370 -9.97 -2.83 13.61
N GLU A 371 -10.13 -1.70 12.90
CA GLU A 371 -10.55 -0.43 13.49
C GLU A 371 -11.91 -0.51 14.21
N LEU A 372 -12.82 -1.33 13.70
CA LEU A 372 -14.17 -1.52 14.27
C LEU A 372 -14.24 -2.65 15.29
N GLY A 373 -13.14 -3.39 15.51
CA GLY A 373 -13.11 -4.55 16.40
C GLY A 373 -13.99 -5.70 15.93
N VAL A 374 -14.14 -5.89 14.62
CA VAL A 374 -14.93 -7.00 14.02
C VAL A 374 -13.98 -8.10 13.57
N PRO A 375 -14.09 -9.31 14.14
CA PRO A 375 -13.29 -10.44 13.67
C PRO A 375 -13.54 -10.74 12.19
N ILE A 376 -12.47 -10.82 11.42
CA ILE A 376 -12.52 -11.06 9.98
C ILE A 376 -11.60 -12.22 9.61
N LEU A 377 -12.14 -13.23 8.93
CA LEU A 377 -11.40 -14.38 8.41
C LEU A 377 -11.23 -14.22 6.91
N THR A 378 -10.06 -13.76 6.50
CA THR A 378 -9.75 -13.41 5.12
C THR A 378 -9.32 -14.61 4.28
N PHE A 379 -9.53 -14.52 2.96
CA PHE A 379 -9.08 -15.50 1.97
C PHE A 379 -7.94 -14.93 1.10
N SER A 380 -7.05 -14.16 1.72
CA SER A 380 -5.91 -13.54 1.05
C SER A 380 -4.73 -14.50 0.92
N ARG A 381 -4.05 -14.45 -0.22
CA ARG A 381 -2.73 -15.10 -0.40
C ARG A 381 -1.57 -14.20 -0.01
N THR A 382 -1.82 -12.91 0.24
CA THR A 382 -0.80 -11.90 0.55
C THR A 382 -0.25 -12.11 1.96
N ASP A 383 1.06 -12.21 2.09
CA ASP A 383 1.72 -12.30 3.39
C ASP A 383 1.57 -11.00 4.21
N GLY A 384 1.59 -11.14 5.54
CA GLY A 384 1.49 -10.01 6.46
C GLY A 384 0.08 -9.41 6.59
N ILE A 385 -0.96 -10.03 6.04
CA ILE A 385 -2.33 -9.53 6.21
C ILE A 385 -2.79 -9.57 7.67
N THR A 386 -2.36 -10.55 8.42
CA THR A 386 -2.69 -10.72 9.83
C THR A 386 -1.91 -9.79 10.75
N ASP A 387 -0.83 -9.14 10.26
CA ASP A 387 -0.07 -8.13 11.00
C ASP A 387 -0.84 -6.82 11.18
N ILE A 388 -1.95 -6.64 10.46
CA ILE A 388 -2.85 -5.49 10.62
C ILE A 388 -3.36 -5.39 12.05
N GLY A 389 -3.74 -6.52 12.67
CA GLY A 389 -4.18 -6.50 14.05
C GLY A 389 -4.85 -7.78 14.55
N PRO A 390 -5.21 -7.83 15.84
CA PRO A 390 -5.72 -9.04 16.49
C PRO A 390 -7.08 -9.56 15.97
N HIS A 391 -7.86 -8.75 15.27
CA HIS A 391 -9.14 -9.17 14.72
C HIS A 391 -9.02 -9.78 13.31
N VAL A 392 -7.83 -9.70 12.70
CA VAL A 392 -7.60 -10.19 11.32
C VAL A 392 -7.00 -11.58 11.34
N PHE A 393 -7.71 -12.51 10.71
CA PHE A 393 -7.34 -13.92 10.53
C PHE A 393 -7.22 -14.25 9.05
N ARG A 394 -6.47 -15.31 8.73
CA ARG A 394 -6.36 -15.82 7.36
C ARG A 394 -6.58 -17.33 7.30
N ASN A 395 -7.42 -17.77 6.36
CA ASN A 395 -7.60 -19.18 6.01
C ASN A 395 -7.51 -19.37 4.50
N MET A 396 -6.29 -19.38 3.98
CA MET A 396 -6.01 -19.56 2.55
C MET A 396 -4.67 -20.25 2.34
N LEU A 397 -4.54 -20.98 1.24
CA LEU A 397 -3.25 -21.52 0.80
C LEU A 397 -2.29 -20.36 0.46
N THR A 398 -1.11 -20.36 1.07
CA THR A 398 -0.09 -19.35 0.85
C THR A 398 1.13 -19.92 0.12
N ASN A 399 1.90 -19.05 -0.51
CA ASN A 399 3.17 -19.46 -1.12
C ASN A 399 4.16 -19.96 -0.08
N SER A 400 4.20 -19.34 1.11
CA SER A 400 5.05 -19.77 2.22
C SER A 400 4.71 -21.20 2.68
N ALA A 401 3.42 -21.53 2.80
CA ALA A 401 3.00 -22.88 3.17
C ALA A 401 3.38 -23.92 2.12
N GLN A 402 3.23 -23.58 0.83
CA GLN A 402 3.63 -24.44 -0.28
C GLN A 402 5.14 -24.70 -0.30
N ALA A 403 5.93 -23.63 -0.23
CA ALA A 403 7.40 -23.73 -0.21
C ALA A 403 7.90 -24.57 0.95
N LYS A 404 7.37 -24.33 2.15
CA LYS A 404 7.72 -25.07 3.36
C LYS A 404 7.37 -26.56 3.23
N ALA A 405 6.15 -26.90 2.85
CA ALA A 405 5.70 -28.28 2.72
C ALA A 405 6.52 -29.05 1.68
N LEU A 406 6.78 -28.43 0.53
CA LEU A 406 7.53 -29.06 -0.54
C LEU A 406 9.01 -29.22 -0.19
N ALA A 407 9.65 -28.22 0.43
CA ALA A 407 11.03 -28.32 0.90
C ALA A 407 11.18 -29.37 2.01
N ASP A 408 10.23 -29.41 2.96
CA ASP A 408 10.20 -30.45 4.01
C ASP A 408 10.13 -31.85 3.41
N TYR A 409 9.22 -32.08 2.49
CA TYR A 409 9.08 -33.38 1.83
C TYR A 409 10.31 -33.74 1.00
N ALA A 410 10.79 -32.83 0.15
CA ALA A 410 11.93 -33.10 -0.72
C ALA A 410 13.23 -33.38 0.06
N MET A 411 13.47 -32.67 1.17
CA MET A 411 14.72 -32.81 1.93
C MET A 411 14.64 -33.90 3.00
N LYS A 412 13.51 -34.04 3.70
CA LYS A 412 13.39 -35.04 4.79
C LYS A 412 13.04 -36.42 4.27
N THR A 413 12.05 -36.52 3.36
CA THR A 413 11.51 -37.79 2.87
C THR A 413 12.29 -38.31 1.65
N LEU A 414 12.53 -37.46 0.65
CA LEU A 414 13.27 -37.84 -0.54
C LEU A 414 14.81 -37.79 -0.31
N GLY A 415 15.26 -37.06 0.71
CA GLY A 415 16.68 -36.94 1.05
C GLY A 415 17.47 -36.01 0.12
N PHE A 416 16.81 -35.16 -0.67
CA PHE A 416 17.46 -34.26 -1.60
C PHE A 416 18.19 -33.13 -0.88
N LYS A 417 19.34 -32.71 -1.46
CA LYS A 417 20.18 -31.65 -0.89
C LYS A 417 20.46 -30.53 -1.86
N SER A 418 20.24 -30.75 -3.15
CA SER A 418 20.58 -29.82 -4.21
C SER A 418 19.42 -29.64 -5.17
N PHE A 419 19.11 -28.38 -5.48
CA PHE A 419 17.92 -28.00 -6.24
C PHE A 419 18.27 -27.04 -7.36
N ALA A 420 17.47 -27.06 -8.41
CA ALA A 420 17.42 -26.02 -9.43
C ALA A 420 16.01 -25.41 -9.48
N LEU A 421 15.92 -24.22 -10.02
CA LEU A 421 14.68 -23.45 -10.16
C LEU A 421 14.47 -23.06 -11.61
N MET A 422 13.24 -23.22 -12.08
CA MET A 422 12.79 -22.62 -13.36
C MET A 422 11.43 -21.97 -13.15
N TYR A 423 11.33 -20.66 -13.29
CA TYR A 423 10.13 -19.93 -12.90
C TYR A 423 9.80 -18.78 -13.85
N PRO A 424 8.48 -18.46 -14.03
CA PRO A 424 8.08 -17.30 -14.81
C PRO A 424 8.40 -16.00 -14.08
N ASN A 425 8.80 -14.98 -14.83
CA ASN A 425 9.08 -13.63 -14.32
C ASN A 425 7.77 -12.86 -14.08
N ILE A 426 6.94 -13.37 -13.18
CA ILE A 426 5.72 -12.75 -12.67
C ILE A 426 5.71 -12.81 -11.13
N PRO A 427 4.96 -11.95 -10.44
CA PRO A 427 4.96 -11.89 -8.97
C PRO A 427 4.79 -13.25 -8.29
N TYR A 428 3.87 -14.08 -8.77
CA TYR A 428 3.64 -15.42 -8.21
C TYR A 428 4.87 -16.33 -8.33
N GLY A 429 5.45 -16.43 -9.53
CA GLY A 429 6.61 -17.30 -9.80
C GLY A 429 7.85 -16.87 -9.02
N VAL A 430 8.13 -15.56 -9.03
CA VAL A 430 9.27 -14.96 -8.31
C VAL A 430 9.13 -15.13 -6.80
N ASP A 431 7.96 -14.83 -6.24
CA ASP A 431 7.72 -14.94 -4.79
C ASP A 431 7.87 -16.40 -4.30
N LEU A 432 7.23 -17.34 -5.00
CA LEU A 432 7.28 -18.75 -4.61
C LEU A 432 8.68 -19.36 -4.81
N ALA A 433 9.40 -18.97 -5.87
CA ALA A 433 10.78 -19.38 -6.09
C ALA A 433 11.71 -18.89 -4.96
N ASN A 434 11.58 -17.62 -4.55
CA ASN A 434 12.36 -17.07 -3.45
C ASN A 434 12.05 -17.75 -2.12
N LYS A 435 10.77 -17.96 -1.80
CA LYS A 435 10.36 -18.68 -0.59
C LYS A 435 10.90 -20.11 -0.54
N PHE A 436 10.85 -20.81 -1.67
CA PHE A 436 11.41 -22.16 -1.73
C PHE A 436 12.94 -22.15 -1.58
N TRP A 437 13.63 -21.15 -2.17
CA TRP A 437 15.06 -20.94 -1.99
C TRP A 437 15.42 -20.75 -0.52
N ASP A 438 14.70 -19.86 0.15
CA ASP A 438 14.91 -19.57 1.57
C ASP A 438 14.69 -20.83 2.44
N GLU A 439 13.60 -21.59 2.19
CA GLU A 439 13.28 -22.81 2.91
C GLU A 439 14.36 -23.91 2.71
N VAL A 440 14.86 -24.06 1.49
CA VAL A 440 15.94 -24.99 1.17
C VAL A 440 17.22 -24.58 1.89
N THR A 441 17.59 -23.31 1.82
CA THR A 441 18.82 -22.79 2.43
C THR A 441 18.77 -22.88 3.96
N ALA A 442 17.64 -22.55 4.56
CA ALA A 442 17.42 -22.65 6.01
C ALA A 442 17.60 -24.09 6.54
N ARG A 443 17.35 -25.10 5.69
CA ARG A 443 17.54 -26.52 6.03
C ARG A 443 18.90 -27.07 5.63
N GLY A 444 19.82 -26.21 5.16
CA GLY A 444 21.19 -26.62 4.75
C GLY A 444 21.27 -27.26 3.36
N GLY A 445 20.25 -27.09 2.52
CA GLY A 445 20.29 -27.44 1.10
C GLY A 445 20.96 -26.36 0.25
N ALA A 446 21.18 -26.66 -1.03
CA ALA A 446 21.80 -25.74 -1.97
C ALA A 446 20.99 -25.56 -3.25
N ILE A 447 20.85 -24.32 -3.71
CA ILE A 447 20.36 -24.02 -5.06
C ILE A 447 21.56 -23.97 -6.00
N ARG A 448 21.55 -24.82 -7.03
CA ARG A 448 22.64 -24.98 -8.01
C ARG A 448 22.43 -24.15 -9.26
N GLY A 449 21.20 -23.83 -9.61
CA GLY A 449 20.88 -23.02 -10.76
C GLY A 449 19.47 -22.44 -10.61
N ALA A 450 19.26 -21.25 -11.14
CA ALA A 450 17.96 -20.60 -11.16
C ALA A 450 17.81 -19.83 -12.48
N GLU A 451 16.82 -20.21 -13.27
CA GLU A 451 16.52 -19.56 -14.55
C GLU A 451 15.08 -19.04 -14.57
N THR A 452 14.95 -17.83 -15.02
CA THR A 452 13.64 -17.19 -15.20
C THR A 452 13.30 -17.04 -16.68
N TYR A 453 12.01 -17.03 -16.99
CA TYR A 453 11.49 -16.88 -18.35
C TYR A 453 10.27 -15.97 -18.39
N ALA A 454 9.97 -15.44 -19.59
CA ALA A 454 8.81 -14.57 -19.79
C ALA A 454 7.49 -15.35 -19.66
N PHE A 455 6.44 -14.67 -19.17
CA PHE A 455 5.13 -15.30 -18.94
C PHE A 455 4.47 -15.89 -20.20
N ASP A 456 4.70 -15.28 -21.34
CA ASP A 456 4.16 -15.68 -22.64
C ASP A 456 5.10 -16.61 -23.45
N GLN A 457 6.23 -17.00 -22.87
CA GLN A 457 7.23 -17.84 -23.53
C GLN A 457 6.72 -19.27 -23.73
N THR A 458 7.00 -19.83 -24.92
CA THR A 458 6.59 -21.18 -25.33
C THR A 458 7.76 -22.13 -25.63
N THR A 459 8.99 -21.61 -25.69
CA THR A 459 10.22 -22.37 -25.94
C THR A 459 11.23 -22.11 -24.83
N PHE A 460 11.79 -23.17 -24.25
CA PHE A 460 12.62 -23.09 -23.03
C PHE A 460 14.04 -23.60 -23.23
N THR A 461 14.45 -23.79 -24.50
CA THR A 461 15.77 -24.38 -24.83
C THR A 461 16.93 -23.54 -24.30
N ALA A 462 16.82 -22.20 -24.32
CA ALA A 462 17.89 -21.32 -23.86
C ALA A 462 18.09 -21.44 -22.33
N GLU A 463 16.98 -21.37 -21.58
CA GLU A 463 16.95 -21.45 -20.12
C GLU A 463 17.46 -22.83 -19.64
N VAL A 464 17.00 -23.91 -20.26
CA VAL A 464 17.47 -25.26 -19.94
C VAL A 464 18.95 -25.40 -20.24
N LYS A 465 19.45 -24.89 -21.39
CA LYS A 465 20.89 -24.89 -21.68
C LYS A 465 21.72 -24.10 -20.69
N LYS A 466 21.21 -22.95 -20.19
CA LYS A 466 21.87 -22.19 -19.12
C LYS A 466 21.94 -23.03 -17.85
N LEU A 467 20.80 -23.62 -17.46
CA LEU A 467 20.70 -24.43 -16.24
C LEU A 467 21.71 -25.59 -16.20
N VAL A 468 21.99 -26.22 -17.33
CA VAL A 468 22.93 -27.35 -17.45
C VAL A 468 24.31 -26.95 -17.99
N GLY A 469 24.64 -25.67 -18.05
CA GLY A 469 25.93 -25.15 -18.47
C GLY A 469 26.26 -25.39 -19.95
N ARG A 470 25.25 -25.53 -20.82
CA ARG A 470 25.43 -25.69 -22.28
C ARG A 470 25.17 -24.39 -23.08
N TYR A 471 24.93 -23.26 -22.40
CA TYR A 471 24.68 -21.98 -23.06
C TYR A 471 25.94 -21.11 -23.14
N TYR A 472 26.59 -20.85 -22.02
CA TYR A 472 27.85 -20.07 -21.92
C TYR A 472 29.06 -21.03 -21.91
N LEU A 473 29.40 -21.53 -23.09
CA LEU A 473 30.45 -22.57 -23.20
C LEU A 473 31.85 -22.06 -22.85
N GLU A 474 32.05 -20.75 -23.06
CA GLU A 474 33.31 -20.07 -22.77
C GLU A 474 33.67 -20.11 -21.28
N ASP A 475 32.67 -20.26 -20.40
CA ASP A 475 32.85 -20.33 -18.95
C ASP A 475 33.10 -21.75 -18.43
N ARG A 476 33.09 -22.77 -19.33
CA ARG A 476 33.30 -24.17 -19.00
C ARG A 476 34.74 -24.59 -19.15
N LEU A 477 35.35 -25.06 -18.08
CA LEU A 477 36.74 -25.53 -18.09
C LEU A 477 36.98 -26.64 -19.12
N ASP A 478 36.12 -27.66 -19.17
CA ASP A 478 36.23 -28.78 -20.11
C ASP A 478 36.14 -28.35 -21.58
N TYR A 479 35.31 -27.34 -21.88
CA TYR A 479 35.25 -26.74 -23.22
C TYR A 479 36.47 -25.87 -23.51
N MET A 480 36.90 -25.07 -22.56
CA MET A 480 38.10 -24.21 -22.70
C MET A 480 39.36 -25.02 -22.96
N GLU A 481 39.56 -26.10 -22.22
CA GLU A 481 40.72 -26.99 -22.40
C GLU A 481 40.73 -27.60 -23.82
N LYS A 482 39.61 -28.23 -24.24
CA LYS A 482 39.49 -28.81 -25.58
C LYS A 482 39.57 -27.77 -26.69
N SER A 483 39.02 -26.60 -26.50
CA SER A 483 39.11 -25.48 -27.45
C SER A 483 40.53 -25.00 -27.63
N ARG A 484 41.32 -24.93 -26.53
CA ARG A 484 42.76 -24.58 -26.55
C ARG A 484 43.57 -25.65 -27.26
N GLU A 485 43.33 -26.94 -26.99
CA GLU A 485 43.96 -28.04 -27.71
C GLU A 485 43.74 -27.98 -29.20
N ILE A 486 42.47 -27.72 -29.64
CA ILE A 486 42.14 -27.57 -31.06
C ILE A 486 42.81 -26.33 -31.66
N ALA A 487 42.86 -25.22 -30.92
CA ALA A 487 43.45 -23.96 -31.40
C ALA A 487 44.95 -24.11 -31.72
N VAL A 488 45.69 -24.84 -30.91
CA VAL A 488 47.15 -25.10 -31.11
C VAL A 488 47.43 -26.29 -32.00
N SER A 489 46.43 -27.08 -32.40
CA SER A 489 46.58 -28.22 -33.30
C SER A 489 46.98 -27.81 -34.70
N LYS A 490 47.63 -28.73 -35.46
CA LYS A 490 48.07 -28.55 -36.88
C LYS A 490 46.90 -28.66 -37.88
N LEU A 491 45.65 -28.63 -37.44
CA LEU A 491 44.47 -28.69 -38.32
C LEU A 491 44.28 -27.37 -39.07
N ASP A 492 43.79 -27.48 -40.30
CA ASP A 492 43.37 -26.30 -41.07
C ASP A 492 42.14 -25.62 -40.44
N PRO A 493 41.83 -24.35 -40.79
CA PRO A 493 40.75 -23.61 -40.19
C PRO A 493 39.35 -24.26 -40.29
N PHE A 494 39.07 -24.98 -41.39
CA PHE A 494 37.82 -25.69 -41.56
C PHE A 494 37.72 -26.90 -40.62
N ARG A 495 38.75 -27.71 -40.53
CA ARG A 495 38.82 -28.84 -39.62
C ARG A 495 38.79 -28.41 -38.14
N LYS A 496 39.46 -27.31 -37.81
CA LYS A 496 39.34 -26.71 -36.46
C LYS A 496 37.89 -26.33 -36.10
N ARG A 497 37.17 -25.69 -37.01
CA ARG A 497 35.78 -25.35 -36.84
C ARG A 497 34.89 -26.58 -36.62
N LYS A 498 35.04 -27.59 -37.48
CA LYS A 498 34.35 -28.88 -37.33
C LYS A 498 34.67 -29.59 -36.01
N ALA A 499 35.92 -29.55 -35.62
CA ALA A 499 36.34 -30.13 -34.32
C ALA A 499 35.69 -29.42 -33.13
N LEU A 500 35.60 -28.07 -33.16
CA LEU A 500 34.90 -27.28 -32.14
C LEU A 500 33.39 -27.58 -32.13
N GLU A 501 32.75 -27.68 -33.28
CA GLU A 501 31.32 -28.09 -33.42
C GLU A 501 31.09 -29.48 -32.82
N LYS A 502 32.00 -30.40 -33.07
CA LYS A 502 31.96 -31.74 -32.46
C LYS A 502 32.13 -31.70 -30.94
N VAL A 503 33.04 -30.88 -30.42
CA VAL A 503 33.19 -30.68 -28.96
C VAL A 503 31.88 -30.16 -28.39
N ARG A 504 31.28 -29.14 -28.99
CA ARG A 504 30.01 -28.60 -28.55
C ARG A 504 28.89 -29.64 -28.49
N SER A 505 28.78 -30.49 -29.53
CA SER A 505 27.75 -31.53 -29.60
C SER A 505 27.95 -32.67 -28.60
N LEU A 506 29.17 -32.89 -28.14
CA LEU A 506 29.55 -33.97 -27.21
C LEU A 506 29.65 -33.51 -25.76
N LEU A 507 29.47 -32.19 -25.49
CA LEU A 507 29.52 -31.71 -24.12
C LEU A 507 28.35 -32.28 -23.30
N LYS A 508 28.70 -32.90 -22.16
CA LYS A 508 27.72 -33.41 -21.23
C LYS A 508 27.05 -32.28 -20.46
N PRO A 509 25.75 -32.40 -20.16
CA PRO A 509 25.13 -31.46 -19.24
C PRO A 509 25.74 -31.54 -17.85
N VAL A 510 25.83 -30.43 -17.15
CA VAL A 510 26.18 -30.40 -15.73
C VAL A 510 24.89 -30.53 -14.94
N ILE A 511 24.65 -31.71 -14.36
CA ILE A 511 23.45 -32.00 -13.56
C ILE A 511 23.93 -32.31 -12.14
N ASP A 512 24.08 -31.26 -11.34
CA ASP A 512 24.56 -31.31 -9.96
C ASP A 512 23.41 -31.00 -8.94
N PHE A 513 22.19 -31.17 -9.36
CA PHE A 513 20.95 -31.01 -8.56
C PHE A 513 20.13 -32.30 -8.57
N ASP A 514 19.36 -32.52 -7.48
CA ASP A 514 18.51 -33.70 -7.29
C ASP A 514 17.09 -33.45 -7.82
N ALA A 515 16.63 -32.19 -7.77
CA ALA A 515 15.29 -31.81 -8.20
C ALA A 515 15.28 -30.43 -8.87
N ILE A 516 14.24 -30.19 -9.69
CA ILE A 516 13.94 -28.90 -10.29
C ILE A 516 12.57 -28.44 -9.79
N PHE A 517 12.50 -27.30 -9.12
CA PHE A 517 11.25 -26.68 -8.72
C PHE A 517 10.73 -25.74 -9.82
N ILE A 518 9.48 -25.94 -10.25
CA ILE A 518 8.85 -25.18 -11.31
C ILE A 518 7.52 -24.59 -10.79
N PRO A 519 7.55 -23.43 -10.11
CA PRO A 519 6.33 -22.73 -9.64
C PRO A 519 5.61 -22.02 -10.76
N ASP A 520 4.94 -22.76 -11.60
CA ASP A 520 4.22 -22.24 -12.76
C ASP A 520 2.94 -23.04 -13.03
N ALA A 521 2.11 -22.51 -13.93
CA ALA A 521 0.90 -23.15 -14.35
C ALA A 521 1.19 -24.36 -15.26
N TRP A 522 0.31 -25.37 -15.19
CA TRP A 522 0.43 -26.62 -15.91
C TRP A 522 0.69 -26.46 -17.42
N GLU A 523 0.15 -25.40 -18.03
CA GLU A 523 0.30 -25.10 -19.46
C GLU A 523 1.77 -24.95 -19.87
N ARG A 524 2.57 -24.26 -19.04
CA ARG A 524 4.00 -24.04 -19.32
C ARG A 524 4.85 -25.18 -18.79
N VAL A 525 4.51 -25.73 -17.64
CA VAL A 525 5.19 -26.93 -17.11
C VAL A 525 5.16 -28.08 -18.11
N GLY A 526 4.01 -28.28 -18.80
CA GLY A 526 3.89 -29.27 -19.87
C GLY A 526 4.76 -29.03 -21.10
N LEU A 527 5.33 -27.82 -21.26
CA LEU A 527 6.31 -27.48 -22.30
C LEU A 527 7.76 -27.52 -21.76
N VAL A 528 7.96 -27.12 -20.51
CA VAL A 528 9.28 -27.14 -19.86
C VAL A 528 9.78 -28.58 -19.69
N ALA A 529 8.91 -29.50 -19.23
CA ALA A 529 9.32 -30.87 -18.94
C ALA A 529 9.90 -31.62 -20.17
N PRO A 530 9.30 -31.58 -21.37
CA PRO A 530 9.93 -32.11 -22.57
C PRO A 530 11.23 -31.40 -22.97
N ALA A 531 11.33 -30.06 -22.76
CA ALA A 531 12.54 -29.31 -23.07
C ALA A 531 13.73 -29.73 -22.19
N LEU A 532 13.50 -30.10 -20.93
CA LEU A 532 14.52 -30.66 -20.04
C LEU A 532 15.10 -31.97 -20.60
N ALA A 533 14.24 -32.85 -21.14
CA ALA A 533 14.68 -34.11 -21.71
C ALA A 533 15.55 -33.97 -22.98
N VAL A 534 15.35 -32.87 -23.74
CA VAL A 534 16.22 -32.56 -24.91
C VAL A 534 17.66 -32.30 -24.49
N GLU A 535 17.87 -31.77 -23.28
CA GLU A 535 19.20 -31.52 -22.72
C GLU A 535 19.70 -32.64 -21.77
N ASP A 536 19.20 -33.86 -21.97
CA ASP A 536 19.57 -35.08 -21.25
C ASP A 536 19.21 -35.10 -19.75
N ILE A 537 18.26 -34.32 -19.30
CA ILE A 537 17.74 -34.38 -17.94
C ILE A 537 16.63 -35.45 -17.90
N VAL A 538 16.86 -36.49 -17.15
CA VAL A 538 15.89 -37.62 -17.03
C VAL A 538 14.95 -37.33 -15.89
N THR A 539 13.67 -37.04 -16.22
CA THR A 539 12.63 -36.72 -15.22
C THR A 539 11.61 -37.85 -15.05
N ASN A 540 11.68 -38.88 -15.87
CA ASN A 540 10.66 -39.92 -15.96
C ASN A 540 11.15 -41.31 -15.47
N ALA A 541 12.08 -41.33 -14.55
CA ALA A 541 12.56 -42.57 -13.91
C ALA A 541 12.13 -42.54 -12.44
N CYS A 542 11.09 -43.30 -12.09
CA CYS A 542 10.51 -43.34 -10.75
C CYS A 542 11.32 -44.24 -9.80
N ASP A 543 11.95 -45.27 -10.35
CA ASP A 543 12.72 -46.24 -9.58
C ASP A 543 14.13 -46.51 -10.22
N PRO A 544 15.06 -47.16 -9.46
CA PRO A 544 16.36 -47.51 -9.98
C PRO A 544 16.33 -48.38 -11.25
N GLY A 545 15.32 -49.20 -11.46
CA GLY A 545 15.17 -50.03 -12.67
C GLY A 545 14.83 -49.20 -13.91
N ASP A 546 14.08 -48.13 -13.75
CA ASP A 546 13.75 -47.23 -14.86
C ASP A 546 14.99 -46.52 -15.39
N ILE A 547 15.84 -45.96 -14.52
CA ILE A 547 17.05 -45.27 -14.96
C ILE A 547 18.03 -46.26 -15.59
N GLU A 548 18.15 -47.49 -15.06
CA GLU A 548 18.99 -48.51 -15.64
C GLU A 548 18.51 -48.95 -17.04
N ARG A 549 17.18 -49.03 -17.23
CA ARG A 549 16.58 -49.31 -18.55
C ARG A 549 16.89 -48.18 -19.52
N ILE A 550 16.78 -46.92 -19.10
CA ILE A 550 17.07 -45.75 -19.91
C ILE A 550 18.57 -45.75 -20.27
N ARG A 551 19.45 -45.98 -19.30
CA ARG A 551 20.90 -46.07 -19.52
C ARG A 551 21.29 -47.15 -20.54
N LYS A 552 20.70 -48.34 -20.42
CA LYS A 552 20.93 -49.45 -21.35
C LYS A 552 20.39 -49.12 -22.74
N THR A 553 19.21 -48.53 -22.88
CA THR A 553 18.60 -48.21 -24.14
C THR A 553 19.33 -47.08 -24.87
N THR A 554 19.83 -46.08 -24.14
CA THR A 554 20.54 -44.95 -24.71
C THR A 554 22.05 -45.10 -24.81
N GLY A 555 22.62 -46.16 -24.21
CA GLY A 555 24.06 -46.34 -24.07
C GLY A 555 24.74 -45.30 -23.18
N ARG A 556 24.00 -44.54 -22.40
CA ARG A 556 24.45 -43.41 -21.61
C ARG A 556 24.40 -43.75 -20.10
N HIS A 557 25.54 -44.23 -19.58
CA HIS A 557 25.66 -44.62 -18.17
C HIS A 557 25.79 -43.43 -17.20
N ASP A 558 25.99 -42.23 -17.74
CA ASP A 558 26.18 -40.98 -17.01
C ASP A 558 24.83 -40.24 -16.70
N LEU A 559 23.72 -40.75 -17.19
CA LEU A 559 22.41 -40.12 -16.93
C LEU A 559 22.05 -40.20 -15.44
N LYS A 560 21.56 -39.08 -14.90
CA LYS A 560 21.07 -38.91 -13.53
C LYS A 560 19.58 -38.60 -13.56
N THR A 561 18.81 -39.18 -12.66
CA THR A 561 17.40 -38.85 -12.48
C THR A 561 17.27 -37.52 -11.73
N VAL A 562 16.33 -36.68 -12.16
CA VAL A 562 15.97 -35.42 -11.56
C VAL A 562 14.47 -35.38 -11.32
N THR A 563 14.05 -35.12 -10.10
CA THR A 563 12.63 -35.06 -9.77
C THR A 563 12.10 -33.66 -10.04
N LEU A 564 10.95 -33.56 -10.72
CA LEU A 564 10.24 -32.29 -10.86
C LEU A 564 9.39 -32.03 -9.63
N LEU A 565 9.46 -30.83 -9.09
CA LEU A 565 8.70 -30.34 -7.97
C LEU A 565 7.76 -29.23 -8.44
N GLY A 566 6.50 -29.23 -7.98
CA GLY A 566 5.48 -28.30 -8.43
C GLY A 566 4.67 -27.66 -7.32
N SER A 567 3.88 -26.66 -7.71
CA SER A 567 2.96 -25.90 -6.85
C SER A 567 1.49 -26.21 -7.17
N ASP A 568 0.58 -25.58 -6.43
CA ASP A 568 -0.87 -25.68 -6.63
C ASP A 568 -1.32 -25.34 -8.08
N GLN A 569 -0.50 -24.63 -8.84
CA GLN A 569 -0.81 -24.28 -10.23
C GLN A 569 -0.63 -25.46 -11.22
N TRP A 570 -0.10 -26.60 -10.75
CA TRP A 570 -0.05 -27.84 -11.52
C TRP A 570 -1.40 -28.56 -11.55
N GLY A 571 -2.27 -28.25 -10.56
CA GLY A 571 -3.65 -28.75 -10.53
C GLY A 571 -4.50 -28.15 -11.67
N SER A 572 -5.56 -28.86 -12.04
CA SER A 572 -6.49 -28.42 -13.07
C SER A 572 -7.33 -27.22 -12.62
N ARG A 573 -7.39 -26.16 -13.43
CA ARG A 573 -8.31 -25.04 -13.24
C ARG A 573 -9.74 -25.33 -13.71
N LYS A 574 -9.93 -26.38 -14.52
CA LYS A 574 -11.25 -26.71 -15.11
C LYS A 574 -12.11 -27.59 -14.20
N GLY A 575 -11.70 -27.79 -12.95
CA GLY A 575 -12.52 -28.48 -11.95
C GLY A 575 -12.55 -30.01 -12.08
N GLN A 576 -11.62 -30.59 -12.85
CA GLN A 576 -11.36 -32.02 -12.74
C GLN A 576 -10.30 -32.22 -11.66
N SER A 577 -10.49 -33.25 -10.84
CA SER A 577 -9.52 -33.60 -9.82
C SER A 577 -8.22 -34.08 -10.47
N GLY A 578 -7.12 -33.63 -9.92
CA GLY A 578 -5.81 -33.98 -10.40
C GLY A 578 -5.25 -33.00 -11.47
N ALA A 579 -4.17 -33.37 -12.12
CA ALA A 579 -3.54 -32.59 -13.19
C ALA A 579 -3.63 -33.34 -14.55
N PRO A 580 -4.82 -33.72 -15.04
CA PRO A 580 -4.92 -34.46 -16.29
C PRO A 580 -4.36 -33.67 -17.48
N GLU A 581 -4.56 -32.34 -17.51
CA GLU A 581 -4.03 -31.50 -18.58
C GLU A 581 -2.49 -31.42 -18.55
N LEU A 582 -1.87 -31.40 -17.37
CA LEU A 582 -0.42 -31.50 -17.26
C LEU A 582 0.09 -32.83 -17.76
N ILE A 583 -0.58 -33.93 -17.41
CA ILE A 583 -0.23 -35.30 -17.83
C ILE A 583 -0.39 -35.44 -19.34
N GLU A 584 -1.49 -34.93 -19.90
CA GLU A 584 -1.72 -34.94 -21.36
C GLU A 584 -0.65 -34.17 -22.13
N ARG A 585 -0.28 -32.97 -21.64
CA ARG A 585 0.65 -32.08 -22.32
C ARG A 585 2.11 -32.45 -22.09
N GLY A 586 2.48 -32.78 -20.86
CA GLY A 586 3.84 -33.13 -20.46
C GLY A 586 4.20 -34.59 -20.75
N GLY A 587 3.19 -35.45 -20.93
CA GLY A 587 3.34 -36.87 -21.21
C GLY A 587 4.18 -37.59 -20.18
N LYS A 588 5.07 -38.47 -20.66
CA LYS A 588 5.99 -39.22 -19.79
C LYS A 588 6.98 -38.35 -18.99
N PHE A 589 7.23 -37.11 -19.44
CA PHE A 589 8.26 -36.24 -18.85
C PHE A 589 7.83 -35.59 -17.53
N VAL A 590 6.54 -35.66 -17.19
CA VAL A 590 6.02 -35.23 -15.89
C VAL A 590 5.75 -36.42 -14.95
N SER A 591 5.99 -37.65 -15.39
CA SER A 591 5.94 -38.81 -14.51
C SER A 591 7.01 -38.68 -13.41
N CYS A 592 6.75 -39.28 -12.24
CA CYS A 592 7.68 -39.22 -11.09
C CYS A 592 7.90 -37.81 -10.51
N SER A 593 7.01 -36.89 -10.83
CA SER A 593 7.01 -35.55 -10.24
C SER A 593 6.11 -35.48 -9.01
N VAL A 594 6.40 -34.51 -8.15
CA VAL A 594 5.65 -34.25 -6.93
C VAL A 594 5.24 -32.77 -6.87
N TYR A 595 4.01 -32.50 -6.49
CA TYR A 595 3.55 -31.14 -6.26
C TYR A 595 2.68 -31.05 -5.01
N VAL A 596 2.48 -29.85 -4.52
CA VAL A 596 1.62 -29.57 -3.37
C VAL A 596 0.38 -28.84 -3.79
N ASP A 597 -0.75 -29.14 -3.13
CA ASP A 597 -2.01 -28.40 -3.31
C ASP A 597 -2.71 -28.22 -1.95
N GLY A 598 -3.57 -27.22 -1.88
CA GLY A 598 -4.40 -26.95 -0.70
C GLY A 598 -5.65 -27.81 -0.62
N PHE A 599 -6.02 -28.48 -1.72
CA PHE A 599 -7.21 -29.34 -1.78
C PHE A 599 -7.10 -30.36 -2.92
N TYR A 600 -7.52 -31.58 -2.62
CA TYR A 600 -7.61 -32.67 -3.61
C TYR A 600 -8.95 -33.41 -3.49
N SER A 601 -9.83 -33.26 -4.48
CA SER A 601 -11.20 -33.75 -4.41
C SER A 601 -11.34 -35.29 -4.45
N GLU A 602 -10.31 -36.04 -4.86
CA GLU A 602 -10.24 -37.48 -4.85
C GLU A 602 -9.51 -38.06 -3.63
N SER A 603 -9.18 -37.19 -2.68
CA SER A 603 -8.53 -37.63 -1.44
C SER A 603 -9.39 -38.61 -0.64
N ALA A 604 -8.75 -39.65 -0.14
CA ALA A 604 -9.36 -40.62 0.78
C ALA A 604 -9.49 -40.07 2.21
N ARG A 605 -9.03 -38.89 2.53
CA ARG A 605 -9.22 -38.25 3.84
C ARG A 605 -10.72 -38.14 4.12
N SER A 606 -11.18 -38.68 5.24
CA SER A 606 -12.62 -38.78 5.55
C SER A 606 -13.37 -37.44 5.49
N THR A 607 -12.77 -36.35 5.99
CA THR A 607 -13.37 -35.00 5.98
C THR A 607 -13.48 -34.44 4.58
N THR A 608 -12.48 -34.67 3.71
CA THR A 608 -12.49 -34.26 2.32
C THR A 608 -13.54 -35.02 1.53
N ALA A 609 -13.58 -36.35 1.68
CA ALA A 609 -14.57 -37.20 1.01
C ALA A 609 -16.01 -36.84 1.40
N GLN A 610 -16.28 -36.63 2.70
CA GLN A 610 -17.58 -36.17 3.19
C GLN A 610 -18.01 -34.83 2.61
N PHE A 611 -17.07 -33.88 2.51
CA PHE A 611 -17.35 -32.58 1.88
C PHE A 611 -17.69 -32.75 0.40
N VAL A 612 -16.91 -33.54 -0.35
CA VAL A 612 -17.13 -33.75 -1.78
C VAL A 612 -18.49 -34.41 -2.03
N GLU A 613 -18.86 -35.38 -1.23
CA GLU A 613 -20.17 -36.03 -1.30
C GLU A 613 -21.31 -35.03 -1.00
N ALA A 614 -21.20 -34.31 0.13
CA ALA A 614 -22.21 -33.31 0.50
C ALA A 614 -22.34 -32.20 -0.55
N TYR A 615 -21.23 -31.81 -1.18
CA TYR A 615 -21.22 -30.79 -2.23
C TYR A 615 -21.93 -31.32 -3.49
N ARG A 616 -21.65 -32.55 -3.92
CA ARG A 616 -22.31 -33.20 -5.07
C ARG A 616 -23.83 -33.33 -4.85
N ASP A 617 -24.22 -33.69 -3.64
CA ASP A 617 -25.62 -33.80 -3.29
C ASP A 617 -26.37 -32.46 -3.27
N ALA A 618 -25.68 -31.39 -2.81
CA ALA A 618 -26.27 -30.06 -2.72
C ALA A 618 -26.35 -29.36 -4.08
N TYR A 619 -25.37 -29.62 -4.97
CA TYR A 619 -25.19 -28.91 -6.24
C TYR A 619 -25.14 -29.89 -7.42
N LYS A 620 -26.16 -30.73 -7.55
CA LYS A 620 -26.28 -31.80 -8.57
C LYS A 620 -26.16 -31.31 -10.02
N ASP A 621 -26.50 -30.05 -10.26
CA ASP A 621 -26.42 -29.42 -11.57
C ASP A 621 -24.97 -28.90 -11.93
N GLN A 622 -24.03 -28.98 -11.00
CA GLN A 622 -22.64 -28.60 -11.26
C GLN A 622 -21.90 -29.77 -11.92
N ILE A 623 -21.37 -29.54 -13.12
CA ILE A 623 -20.65 -30.54 -13.91
C ILE A 623 -19.26 -30.86 -13.29
N ARG A 624 -18.71 -29.93 -12.52
CA ARG A 624 -17.35 -30.05 -11.95
C ARG A 624 -17.36 -30.37 -10.46
N PRO A 625 -16.38 -31.14 -9.95
CA PRO A 625 -16.17 -31.33 -8.52
C PRO A 625 -15.80 -29.99 -7.83
N PRO A 626 -15.97 -29.90 -6.50
CA PRO A 626 -15.52 -28.72 -5.76
C PRO A 626 -14.01 -28.55 -5.83
N GLY A 627 -13.57 -27.31 -5.81
CA GLY A 627 -12.16 -26.93 -5.74
C GLY A 627 -11.74 -26.33 -4.40
N LEU A 628 -10.52 -25.80 -4.35
CA LEU A 628 -9.94 -25.18 -3.15
C LEU A 628 -10.83 -24.07 -2.57
N LEU A 629 -11.45 -23.25 -3.42
CA LEU A 629 -12.24 -22.10 -2.98
C LEU A 629 -13.53 -22.54 -2.27
N GLU A 630 -14.23 -23.51 -2.84
CA GLU A 630 -15.41 -24.12 -2.24
C GLU A 630 -15.07 -24.81 -0.90
N ALA A 631 -13.96 -25.54 -0.86
CA ALA A 631 -13.49 -26.23 0.35
C ALA A 631 -13.05 -25.23 1.44
N THR A 632 -12.37 -24.16 1.07
CA THR A 632 -11.96 -23.10 2.01
C THR A 632 -13.18 -22.35 2.59
N GLY A 633 -14.16 -22.02 1.74
CA GLY A 633 -15.42 -21.42 2.19
C GLY A 633 -16.20 -22.36 3.13
N TYR A 634 -16.23 -23.64 2.82
CA TYR A 634 -16.87 -24.67 3.64
C TYR A 634 -16.21 -24.81 5.02
N ASP A 635 -14.89 -24.94 5.06
CA ASP A 635 -14.16 -25.06 6.32
C ASP A 635 -14.32 -23.82 7.19
N SER A 636 -14.24 -22.64 6.59
CA SER A 636 -14.42 -21.37 7.30
C SER A 636 -15.83 -21.21 7.86
N GLY A 637 -16.85 -21.58 7.08
CA GLY A 637 -18.24 -21.61 7.52
C GLY A 637 -18.46 -22.59 8.68
N ARG A 638 -17.87 -23.79 8.61
CA ARG A 638 -17.94 -24.79 9.69
C ARG A 638 -17.24 -24.34 10.97
N ILE A 639 -16.10 -23.67 10.86
CA ILE A 639 -15.40 -23.08 12.01
C ILE A 639 -16.31 -22.04 12.68
N PHE A 640 -16.92 -21.14 11.92
CA PHE A 640 -17.84 -20.14 12.45
C PHE A 640 -19.06 -20.79 13.09
N ARG A 641 -19.67 -21.77 12.41
CA ARG A 641 -20.78 -22.53 12.96
C ARG A 641 -20.43 -23.19 14.29
N LYS A 642 -19.27 -23.82 14.40
CA LYS A 642 -18.80 -24.44 15.65
C LYS A 642 -18.68 -23.41 16.78
N ILE A 643 -18.03 -22.26 16.51
CA ILE A 643 -17.87 -21.21 17.52
C ILE A 643 -19.22 -20.72 18.02
N LEU A 644 -20.18 -20.51 17.11
CA LEU A 644 -21.53 -20.02 17.46
C LEU A 644 -22.37 -21.03 18.17
N GLN A 645 -22.27 -22.31 17.82
CA GLN A 645 -22.99 -23.39 18.48
C GLN A 645 -22.45 -23.75 19.86
N ASP A 646 -21.12 -23.68 20.04
CA ASP A 646 -20.46 -23.96 21.32
C ASP A 646 -20.57 -22.80 22.31
N ALA A 647 -21.08 -21.63 21.88
CA ALA A 647 -21.23 -20.44 22.72
C ALA A 647 -22.37 -20.67 23.75
N ARG A 648 -22.01 -20.61 25.04
CA ARG A 648 -22.98 -20.58 26.14
C ARG A 648 -23.21 -19.13 26.57
N GLY A 649 -24.44 -18.63 26.42
CA GLY A 649 -24.82 -17.27 26.75
C GLY A 649 -24.51 -16.26 25.61
N PHE A 650 -24.46 -14.96 25.96
CA PHE A 650 -24.19 -13.90 25.03
C PHE A 650 -22.74 -13.98 24.52
N LEU A 651 -22.56 -13.91 23.23
CA LEU A 651 -21.26 -13.86 22.54
C LEU A 651 -21.12 -12.51 21.84
N ASP A 652 -20.10 -11.76 22.20
CA ASP A 652 -19.70 -10.55 21.50
C ASP A 652 -18.55 -10.80 20.50
N ARG A 653 -18.14 -9.76 19.79
CA ARG A 653 -17.06 -9.84 18.79
C ARG A 653 -15.73 -10.26 19.40
N GLU A 654 -15.39 -9.76 20.57
CA GLU A 654 -14.13 -10.13 21.24
C GLU A 654 -14.14 -11.57 21.73
N GLY A 655 -15.26 -12.05 22.26
CA GLY A 655 -15.44 -13.45 22.60
C GLY A 655 -15.37 -14.37 21.38
N PHE A 656 -15.92 -13.93 20.25
CA PHE A 656 -15.78 -14.65 18.98
C PHE A 656 -14.34 -14.70 18.50
N ARG A 657 -13.64 -13.56 18.49
CA ARG A 657 -12.22 -13.43 18.14
C ARG A 657 -11.35 -14.40 18.98
N THR A 658 -11.56 -14.40 20.28
CA THR A 658 -10.80 -15.25 21.20
C THR A 658 -11.01 -16.72 20.90
N ARG A 659 -12.25 -17.13 20.63
CA ARG A 659 -12.57 -18.53 20.26
C ARG A 659 -12.03 -18.91 18.90
N LEU A 660 -12.03 -18.00 17.93
CA LEU A 660 -11.43 -18.22 16.61
C LEU A 660 -9.92 -18.44 16.74
N ALA A 661 -9.24 -17.62 17.54
CA ALA A 661 -7.80 -17.77 17.81
C ALA A 661 -7.45 -19.07 18.55
N ALA A 662 -8.40 -19.63 19.30
CA ALA A 662 -8.22 -20.87 20.05
C ALA A 662 -8.50 -22.14 19.24
N ILE A 663 -8.92 -22.04 17.99
CA ILE A 663 -9.17 -23.23 17.14
C ILE A 663 -7.86 -24.00 16.94
N ARG A 664 -7.88 -25.29 17.31
CA ARG A 664 -6.80 -26.25 17.11
C ARG A 664 -7.38 -27.54 16.53
N ASP A 665 -6.64 -28.16 15.64
CA ASP A 665 -6.94 -29.47 15.04
C ASP A 665 -8.39 -29.63 14.54
N PHE A 666 -8.91 -28.54 13.96
CA PHE A 666 -10.28 -28.56 13.41
C PHE A 666 -10.32 -29.40 12.12
N PRO A 667 -11.20 -30.44 12.06
CA PRO A 667 -11.23 -31.34 10.91
C PRO A 667 -11.90 -30.67 9.70
N GLY A 668 -11.10 -30.09 8.82
CA GLY A 668 -11.52 -29.43 7.60
C GLY A 668 -11.40 -30.30 6.35
N ALA A 669 -12.12 -29.94 5.30
CA ALA A 669 -12.01 -30.56 3.98
C ALA A 669 -10.62 -30.25 3.34
N THR A 670 -10.03 -29.12 3.70
CA THR A 670 -8.69 -28.70 3.28
C THR A 670 -7.57 -29.22 4.21
N GLY A 671 -7.91 -30.03 5.21
CA GLY A 671 -7.00 -30.58 6.21
C GLY A 671 -7.31 -30.12 7.64
N MET A 672 -6.63 -30.74 8.60
CA MET A 672 -6.71 -30.38 10.02
C MET A 672 -6.21 -28.94 10.21
N THR A 673 -7.08 -28.03 10.61
CA THR A 673 -6.80 -26.58 10.65
C THR A 673 -6.57 -26.11 12.09
N SER A 674 -5.45 -25.45 12.34
CA SER A 674 -5.12 -24.76 13.59
C SER A 674 -4.71 -23.32 13.27
N PHE A 675 -5.15 -22.34 14.08
CA PHE A 675 -4.62 -20.97 13.97
C PHE A 675 -3.39 -20.84 14.85
N ASN A 676 -2.30 -20.34 14.29
CA ASN A 676 -1.09 -20.02 15.04
C ASN A 676 -1.18 -18.66 15.78
N ASP A 677 -0.12 -18.29 16.48
CA ASP A 677 -0.05 -17.03 17.23
C ASP A 677 -0.14 -15.78 16.32
N HIS A 678 0.16 -15.93 15.03
CA HIS A 678 -0.03 -14.90 14.01
C HIS A 678 -1.43 -14.93 13.38
N ARG A 679 -2.34 -15.78 13.86
CA ARG A 679 -3.72 -15.93 13.35
C ARG A 679 -3.79 -16.45 11.90
N GLU A 680 -2.73 -17.15 11.48
CA GLU A 680 -2.66 -17.86 10.23
C GLU A 680 -3.18 -19.27 10.39
N ALA A 681 -4.02 -19.75 9.47
CA ALA A 681 -4.43 -21.13 9.45
C ALA A 681 -3.28 -22.03 8.98
N GLU A 682 -2.80 -22.87 9.87
CA GLU A 682 -1.85 -23.93 9.57
C GLU A 682 -2.58 -25.23 9.35
N LYS A 683 -2.22 -25.94 8.29
CA LYS A 683 -2.79 -27.25 7.93
C LYS A 683 -1.84 -28.03 7.05
N PRO A 684 -1.81 -29.39 7.16
CA PRO A 684 -1.03 -30.22 6.27
C PRO A 684 -1.62 -30.18 4.86
N LEU A 685 -0.79 -29.78 3.90
CA LEU A 685 -1.16 -29.73 2.50
C LEU A 685 -1.31 -31.14 1.90
N PHE A 686 -1.90 -31.22 0.74
CA PHE A 686 -1.94 -32.43 -0.06
C PHE A 686 -0.62 -32.54 -0.86
N LEU A 687 0.12 -33.62 -0.61
CA LEU A 687 1.28 -34.00 -1.41
C LEU A 687 0.78 -34.92 -2.52
N LEU A 688 0.98 -34.51 -3.76
CA LEU A 688 0.45 -35.21 -4.92
C LEU A 688 1.59 -35.66 -5.82
N GLY A 689 1.66 -36.95 -6.10
CA GLY A 689 2.64 -37.53 -6.99
C GLY A 689 2.00 -37.93 -8.32
N ILE A 690 2.72 -37.71 -9.44
CA ILE A 690 2.31 -38.19 -10.76
C ILE A 690 3.01 -39.51 -11.04
N ASP A 691 2.28 -40.64 -11.00
CA ASP A 691 2.78 -41.93 -11.36
C ASP A 691 2.22 -42.33 -12.73
N LYS A 692 3.07 -42.25 -13.76
CA LYS A 692 2.67 -42.49 -15.17
C LYS A 692 1.59 -41.53 -15.64
N LYS A 693 0.33 -41.93 -15.55
CA LYS A 693 -0.84 -41.15 -15.97
C LYS A 693 -1.85 -40.93 -14.84
N GLU A 694 -1.50 -41.31 -13.63
CA GLU A 694 -2.36 -41.23 -12.45
C GLU A 694 -1.75 -40.28 -11.41
N ILE A 695 -2.63 -39.63 -10.67
CA ILE A 695 -2.25 -38.82 -9.52
C ILE A 695 -2.50 -39.63 -8.27
N LYS A 696 -1.51 -39.66 -7.39
CA LYS A 696 -1.60 -40.31 -6.09
C LYS A 696 -1.39 -39.28 -4.98
N GLU A 697 -2.26 -39.31 -3.99
CA GLU A 697 -1.98 -38.59 -2.75
C GLU A 697 -0.91 -39.37 -1.97
N LEU A 698 0.17 -38.69 -1.59
CA LEU A 698 1.28 -39.25 -0.85
C LEU A 698 1.17 -38.90 0.63
N SER A 699 1.50 -39.85 1.49
CA SER A 699 1.76 -39.52 2.90
C SER A 699 3.10 -38.78 3.04
N PRO A 700 3.28 -37.97 4.11
CA PRO A 700 4.53 -37.23 4.32
C PRO A 700 5.79 -38.09 4.32
N ASP A 701 5.70 -39.34 4.70
CA ASP A 701 6.80 -40.32 4.78
C ASP A 701 6.90 -41.24 3.55
N GLU A 702 5.95 -41.13 2.62
CA GLU A 702 5.89 -41.99 1.43
C GLU A 702 6.69 -41.42 0.28
N LYS A 703 7.52 -42.26 -0.37
CA LYS A 703 8.21 -41.91 -1.61
C LYS A 703 7.36 -42.28 -2.82
N LEU A 704 7.43 -41.45 -3.85
CA LEU A 704 6.78 -41.73 -5.12
C LEU A 704 7.55 -42.82 -5.89
N SER A 705 7.72 -43.94 -5.38
CA SER A 705 8.25 -45.07 -6.11
C SER A 705 7.38 -46.27 -5.85
N GLY A 706 7.04 -47.00 -6.86
CA GLY A 706 6.61 -48.35 -6.69
C GLY A 706 7.74 -49.16 -6.05
N SER A 707 8.03 -48.78 -4.81
CA SER A 707 9.03 -49.47 -3.98
C SER A 707 8.46 -50.77 -3.44
#